data_2882aaec54e23fec0b7eca45de104210
#
_entry.id   2882aaec54e23fec0b7eca45de104210
#
_cell.length_a   1.000
_cell.length_b   1.000
_cell.length_c   1.000
_cell.angle_alpha   90.00
_cell.angle_beta   90.00
_cell.angle_gamma   90.00
#
_symmetry.space_group_name_H-M   'P 1'
#
loop_
_entity.id
_entity.type
_entity.pdbx_description
1 polymer ?
#
loop_
_entity_poly.entity_id
_entity_poly.type
_entity_poly.pdbx_seq_one_letter_code
_entity_poly.pdbx_strand_id
1 'polypeptide(L)'
;MKIVPLRSLPTLALATLLTALATGCASTEKKDPVLDEPADDDAQESVLPEEAETDEGVFHVHRHEEQLWFEIPAPLLGRDFLLVSRIARTPSDLGGGFFAAGHKTGEQVLRWERVGERVLLRKVSFRNVATGDDPIQVSVENNNFHPILAAFDVEEEGKLEGDPPTETVLIEVTDFFSKDIAAISGLSASMRKTHEVKRLDASRSFLNHAHAYPENVEVRQTLTFEAGNPPTDAATKTLSLEMNQSMILLPEEPMRPRFADHRVGWFTLQRTNYGLDAQKSATEELIRRWRLEPSDPEAYARGELVTPVEPIVWYLDPGTPAKWRSWVKRGVEDWQAAFESAGFKDAVLAKDPPTKEEDPDWSGEDVRYSMVRWAASEVRNAMGPSVSDPRSGEIIESDIVWYHNHMRSYRNRLMLETGAANPLARSLPIDEELLGEALRQVIAHEVGHALGLPHNMIASASYPVASLRDPAFARKMGVSASIMDYARQNYVAQPGDGLEGADFLRRIGPYDHYAIEWGYRVIPEAETPEDEKPVLDAWILAKADDPMYRFGAQTSSPTDPRSQTEDLGDDPVLASSLGLQNLERVAPKLLEWTASEGEGYGDLEELYGELVGQARRYLGHVVSLVGGVYEDLKATDQEGRVFTPVPKEEQQRAVAFLAERALATPTWLLDPEILRRISRGGEVDRVRSMQTRILHQLLDPARLRRLVEDELERGEEAYTLTELLADVQNAVWSVPSTPYSRGLQRAHVERLVWLATEESAGGVDLDTSDIRALARWQLERMKELLESQPDGLAPVLEAHAADLVARIEHALEERPD
;
A
#
# COMPACT_ATOMS: atom_id res chain seq x y z
N MET A 1 -14.43 -36.29 -1.15
CA MET A 1 -14.46 -37.38 -0.17
C MET A 1 -13.92 -38.65 -0.86
N LYS A 2 -12.63 -38.83 -0.88
CA LYS A 2 -12.00 -40.08 -1.34
C LYS A 2 -10.92 -40.46 -0.33
N ILE A 3 -11.18 -41.56 0.33
CA ILE A 3 -10.37 -42.21 1.34
C ILE A 3 -9.30 -43.05 0.61
N VAL A 4 -8.05 -42.91 1.00
CA VAL A 4 -6.95 -43.82 0.58
C VAL A 4 -6.29 -44.35 1.84
N PRO A 5 -5.98 -45.65 1.92
CA PRO A 5 -5.70 -46.38 3.17
C PRO A 5 -4.24 -46.37 3.61
N LEU A 6 -4.11 -46.50 4.92
CA LEU A 6 -2.85 -46.74 5.64
C LEU A 6 -2.15 -48.04 5.13
N ARG A 7 -0.85 -47.99 5.00
CA ARG A 7 0.01 -49.16 5.02
C ARG A 7 1.03 -49.11 6.16
N SER A 8 1.07 -50.25 6.79
CA SER A 8 1.71 -50.69 8.00
C SER A 8 3.25 -50.56 8.05
N LEU A 9 3.73 -50.32 9.24
CA LEU A 9 5.08 -50.49 9.76
C LEU A 9 5.55 -51.98 9.73
N PRO A 10 6.85 -52.23 9.81
CA PRO A 10 7.34 -53.35 10.64
C PRO A 10 8.32 -52.86 11.73
N THR A 11 8.08 -53.41 12.88
CA THR A 11 8.91 -53.51 14.10
C THR A 11 10.15 -54.39 13.91
N LEU A 12 11.27 -54.02 14.48
CA LEU A 12 12.33 -54.93 14.98
C LEU A 12 13.20 -54.16 15.97
N ALA A 13 13.05 -54.44 17.19
CA ALA A 13 13.73 -55.39 18.10
C ALA A 13 15.15 -54.95 18.60
N LEU A 14 15.14 -54.60 19.80
CA LEU A 14 16.02 -54.67 20.98
C LEU A 14 17.24 -55.62 20.86
N ALA A 15 18.44 -55.13 21.24
CA ALA A 15 19.49 -55.94 21.86
C ALA A 15 20.36 -55.11 22.79
N THR A 16 20.23 -55.42 24.04
CA THR A 16 21.09 -55.08 25.18
C THR A 16 22.48 -55.72 25.05
N LEU A 17 23.53 -54.98 25.47
CA LEU A 17 24.73 -55.68 26.04
C LEU A 17 25.38 -54.80 27.14
N LEU A 18 25.24 -55.27 28.37
CA LEU A 18 26.08 -54.90 29.52
C LEU A 18 27.47 -55.60 29.40
N THR A 19 28.51 -54.90 29.76
CA THR A 19 29.66 -55.60 30.47
C THR A 19 30.37 -54.57 31.36
N ALA A 20 30.57 -55.04 32.58
CA ALA A 20 31.13 -54.30 33.73
C ALA A 20 32.61 -54.71 33.96
N LEU A 21 33.22 -54.11 34.97
CA LEU A 21 34.38 -54.46 35.80
C LEU A 21 35.77 -54.01 35.24
N ALA A 22 36.74 -53.60 36.04
CA ALA A 22 36.92 -53.43 37.48
C ALA A 22 38.24 -52.71 37.80
N THR A 23 38.24 -51.98 38.85
CA THR A 23 39.23 -51.81 39.92
C THR A 23 40.73 -51.54 39.60
N GLY A 24 41.22 -50.54 40.31
CA GLY A 24 42.64 -50.36 40.65
C GLY A 24 42.83 -49.27 41.69
N CYS A 25 42.81 -49.66 42.94
CA CYS A 25 43.26 -48.84 44.09
C CYS A 25 44.78 -48.72 44.14
N ALA A 26 45.33 -47.60 44.51
CA ALA A 26 46.57 -47.46 45.26
C ALA A 26 46.59 -46.22 46.10
N SER A 27 46.91 -46.38 47.33
CA SER A 27 46.83 -45.53 48.47
C SER A 27 48.06 -44.66 48.71
N THR A 28 47.90 -43.68 49.63
CA THR A 28 48.77 -42.99 50.54
C THR A 28 49.60 -41.86 49.98
N GLU A 29 49.62 -40.65 50.64
CA GLU A 29 50.01 -40.29 51.98
C GLU A 29 49.45 -38.92 52.43
N LYS A 30 49.11 -38.82 53.70
CA LYS A 30 48.75 -37.56 54.38
C LYS A 30 49.94 -36.64 54.57
N LYS A 31 49.78 -35.36 54.33
CA LYS A 31 50.46 -34.29 55.11
C LYS A 31 49.37 -33.27 55.54
N ASP A 32 49.40 -32.97 56.84
CA ASP A 32 48.52 -32.04 57.56
C ASP A 32 48.91 -30.57 57.30
N PRO A 33 48.06 -29.62 57.68
CA PRO A 33 47.81 -28.41 56.92
C PRO A 33 48.65 -27.22 57.40
N VAL A 34 48.99 -26.38 56.43
CA VAL A 34 49.33 -24.98 56.73
C VAL A 34 48.05 -24.19 56.46
N LEU A 35 47.59 -23.52 57.56
CA LEU A 35 46.53 -22.49 57.46
C LEU A 35 47.11 -21.29 56.74
N ASP A 36 46.76 -21.12 55.46
CA ASP A 36 46.80 -19.81 54.80
C ASP A 36 45.40 -19.23 54.82
N GLU A 37 45.27 -17.96 55.09
CA GLU A 37 44.06 -17.14 55.11
C GLU A 37 43.41 -17.19 53.71
N PRO A 38 42.05 -17.13 53.58
CA PRO A 38 41.41 -17.05 52.27
C PRO A 38 41.72 -15.67 51.65
N ALA A 39 42.45 -15.69 50.58
CA ALA A 39 42.39 -14.57 49.64
C ALA A 39 40.94 -14.54 49.10
N ASP A 40 40.20 -13.52 49.47
CA ASP A 40 39.04 -13.08 48.70
C ASP A 40 39.57 -12.55 47.38
N ASP A 41 39.52 -13.39 46.35
CA ASP A 41 39.75 -12.99 44.97
C ASP A 41 39.09 -14.04 44.03
N ASP A 42 37.79 -14.20 44.19
CA ASP A 42 36.91 -14.65 43.07
C ASP A 42 36.38 -13.39 42.36
N ALA A 43 37.27 -12.55 41.86
CA ALA A 43 36.93 -11.69 40.72
C ALA A 43 36.81 -12.65 39.53
N GLN A 44 35.59 -13.07 39.26
CA GLN A 44 35.26 -13.79 38.04
C GLN A 44 35.71 -12.90 36.88
N GLU A 45 36.68 -13.35 36.07
CA GLU A 45 37.15 -12.62 34.89
C GLU A 45 35.93 -12.34 34.01
N SER A 46 35.62 -11.08 33.72
CA SER A 46 34.47 -10.72 32.87
C SER A 46 34.58 -11.40 31.51
N VAL A 47 33.48 -11.92 30.99
CA VAL A 47 33.39 -12.55 29.67
C VAL A 47 33.61 -11.51 28.56
N LEU A 48 33.31 -10.24 28.85
CA LEU A 48 33.53 -9.15 27.90
C LEU A 48 35.02 -8.83 27.74
N PRO A 49 35.57 -8.76 26.52
CA PRO A 49 36.94 -8.29 26.29
C PRO A 49 37.15 -6.86 26.83
N GLU A 50 38.32 -6.57 27.41
CA GLU A 50 38.66 -5.23 27.92
C GLU A 50 38.55 -4.11 26.84
N GLU A 51 38.72 -4.47 25.55
CA GLU A 51 38.63 -3.57 24.42
C GLU A 51 37.21 -3.51 23.83
N ALA A 52 36.19 -4.13 24.41
CA ALA A 52 34.81 -4.07 23.92
C ALA A 52 34.28 -2.62 23.98
N GLU A 53 33.76 -2.16 22.84
CA GLU A 53 33.03 -0.90 22.74
C GLU A 53 31.63 -1.09 23.30
N THR A 54 31.21 -0.20 24.21
CA THR A 54 29.87 -0.22 24.84
C THR A 54 29.08 0.99 24.39
N ASP A 55 27.83 0.75 23.94
CA ASP A 55 26.86 1.78 23.64
C ASP A 55 25.67 1.64 24.61
N GLU A 56 25.34 2.74 25.31
CA GLU A 56 24.35 2.75 26.40
C GLU A 56 23.01 3.27 25.89
N GLY A 57 21.93 2.55 26.19
CA GLY A 57 20.56 2.92 25.78
C GLY A 57 19.51 2.15 26.55
N VAL A 58 18.44 1.72 25.86
CA VAL A 58 17.39 0.89 26.49
C VAL A 58 17.97 -0.33 27.18
N PHE A 59 19.04 -0.90 26.67
CA PHE A 59 20.00 -1.78 27.34
C PHE A 59 21.38 -1.58 26.72
N HIS A 60 22.44 -2.09 27.36
CA HIS A 60 23.78 -1.88 26.84
C HIS A 60 24.09 -2.85 25.71
N VAL A 61 24.73 -2.35 24.68
CA VAL A 61 25.20 -3.11 23.52
C VAL A 61 26.72 -3.10 23.54
N HIS A 62 27.33 -4.27 23.63
CA HIS A 62 28.79 -4.41 23.62
C HIS A 62 29.24 -5.06 22.31
N ARG A 63 30.30 -4.50 21.74
CA ARG A 63 30.87 -5.01 20.50
C ARG A 63 32.39 -5.13 20.60
N HIS A 64 32.90 -6.26 20.17
CA HIS A 64 34.33 -6.48 19.97
C HIS A 64 34.55 -7.30 18.69
N GLU A 65 35.34 -6.77 17.74
CA GLU A 65 35.56 -7.38 16.42
C GLU A 65 34.23 -7.71 15.70
N GLU A 66 33.94 -9.01 15.52
CA GLU A 66 32.71 -9.50 14.87
C GLU A 66 31.64 -9.97 15.89
N GLN A 67 31.92 -9.90 17.18
CA GLN A 67 31.04 -10.37 18.25
C GLN A 67 30.15 -9.22 18.77
N LEU A 68 28.93 -9.60 19.15
CA LEU A 68 27.90 -8.68 19.66
C LEU A 68 27.23 -9.29 20.87
N TRP A 69 27.21 -8.55 21.98
CA TRP A 69 26.49 -8.92 23.18
C TRP A 69 25.45 -7.87 23.56
N PHE A 70 24.38 -8.35 24.14
CA PHE A 70 23.35 -7.54 24.79
C PHE A 70 23.40 -7.76 26.30
N GLU A 71 23.58 -6.70 27.06
CA GLU A 71 23.43 -6.67 28.50
C GLU A 71 22.04 -6.13 28.83
N ILE A 72 21.11 -7.03 29.12
CA ILE A 72 19.68 -6.74 29.26
C ILE A 72 19.34 -6.55 30.74
N PRO A 73 18.83 -5.37 31.15
CA PRO A 73 18.32 -5.15 32.50
C PRO A 73 17.18 -6.12 32.85
N ALA A 74 17.22 -6.71 34.02
CA ALA A 74 16.23 -7.67 34.50
C ALA A 74 14.78 -7.17 34.42
N PRO A 75 14.45 -5.87 34.68
CA PRO A 75 13.11 -5.35 34.47
C PRO A 75 12.60 -5.39 33.02
N LEU A 76 13.48 -5.51 32.02
CA LEU A 76 13.11 -5.62 30.62
C LEU A 76 12.84 -7.07 30.16
N LEU A 77 13.24 -8.05 31.00
CA LEU A 77 12.85 -9.44 30.77
C LEU A 77 11.33 -9.59 30.98
N GLY A 78 10.63 -10.10 29.97
CA GLY A 78 9.16 -10.16 29.98
C GLY A 78 8.45 -8.95 29.36
N ARG A 79 9.17 -7.85 29.04
CA ARG A 79 8.63 -6.71 28.32
C ARG A 79 8.55 -7.03 26.81
N ASP A 80 7.61 -6.38 26.13
CA ASP A 80 7.41 -6.51 24.70
C ASP A 80 8.27 -5.51 23.93
N PHE A 81 8.96 -6.00 22.93
CA PHE A 81 9.72 -5.22 21.95
C PHE A 81 9.13 -5.41 20.56
N LEU A 82 9.04 -4.34 19.81
CA LEU A 82 8.64 -4.39 18.40
C LEU A 82 9.90 -4.45 17.52
N LEU A 83 10.16 -5.58 16.89
CA LEU A 83 11.25 -5.71 15.92
C LEU A 83 10.75 -5.28 14.54
N VAL A 84 11.37 -4.27 13.98
CA VAL A 84 11.13 -3.76 12.64
C VAL A 84 12.36 -4.02 11.77
N SER A 85 12.20 -4.83 10.73
CA SER A 85 13.28 -5.12 9.78
C SER A 85 13.16 -4.19 8.56
N ARG A 86 14.23 -3.46 8.23
CA ARG A 86 14.30 -2.56 7.06
C ARG A 86 15.53 -2.87 6.21
N ILE A 87 15.41 -2.58 4.92
CA ILE A 87 16.57 -2.54 4.03
C ILE A 87 17.32 -1.24 4.26
N ALA A 88 18.58 -1.32 4.67
CA ALA A 88 19.45 -0.14 4.81
C ALA A 88 20.17 0.20 3.51
N ARG A 89 20.66 -0.82 2.79
CA ARG A 89 21.21 -0.69 1.43
C ARG A 89 20.80 -1.87 0.58
N THR A 90 20.53 -1.61 -0.69
CA THR A 90 20.02 -2.59 -1.65
C THR A 90 20.83 -2.55 -2.96
N PRO A 91 21.04 -3.70 -3.62
CA PRO A 91 21.52 -3.66 -5.01
C PRO A 91 20.46 -3.05 -5.92
N SER A 92 20.90 -2.44 -7.03
CA SER A 92 19.96 -1.95 -8.06
C SER A 92 19.01 -3.07 -8.50
N ASP A 93 17.81 -2.71 -8.90
CA ASP A 93 16.78 -3.58 -9.47
C ASP A 93 16.26 -4.69 -8.54
N LEU A 94 16.64 -4.74 -7.28
CA LEU A 94 16.01 -5.66 -6.34
C LEU A 94 14.50 -5.38 -6.25
N GLY A 95 13.68 -6.42 -6.46
CA GLY A 95 12.23 -6.27 -6.47
C GLY A 95 11.70 -5.28 -7.51
N GLY A 96 12.40 -5.12 -8.66
CA GLY A 96 12.03 -4.16 -9.70
C GLY A 96 12.25 -2.70 -9.30
N GLY A 97 13.18 -2.45 -8.37
CA GLY A 97 13.51 -1.11 -7.87
C GLY A 97 12.61 -0.61 -6.74
N PHE A 98 11.56 -1.34 -6.37
CA PHE A 98 10.66 -0.95 -5.26
C PHE A 98 11.32 -1.07 -3.89
N PHE A 99 12.32 -1.95 -3.75
CA PHE A 99 13.05 -2.12 -2.51
C PHE A 99 14.21 -1.12 -2.46
N ALA A 100 13.97 0.02 -1.82
CA ALA A 100 14.95 1.07 -1.56
C ALA A 100 15.38 1.07 -0.09
N ALA A 101 16.40 1.84 0.23
CA ALA A 101 16.78 2.13 1.61
C ALA A 101 15.57 2.71 2.38
N GLY A 102 15.36 2.22 3.60
CA GLY A 102 14.20 2.54 4.44
C GLY A 102 12.99 1.62 4.25
N HIS A 103 12.97 0.76 3.20
CA HIS A 103 11.84 -0.14 2.97
C HIS A 103 11.68 -1.19 4.08
N LYS A 104 10.52 -1.19 4.75
CA LYS A 104 10.15 -2.15 5.79
C LYS A 104 9.85 -3.53 5.17
N THR A 105 10.56 -4.57 5.60
CA THR A 105 10.40 -5.95 5.13
C THR A 105 9.67 -6.85 6.12
N GLY A 106 9.65 -6.49 7.40
CA GLY A 106 9.00 -7.25 8.46
C GLY A 106 8.72 -6.42 9.69
N GLU A 107 7.72 -6.86 10.47
CA GLU A 107 7.33 -6.30 11.74
C GLU A 107 6.82 -7.42 12.63
N GLN A 108 7.33 -7.53 13.86
CA GLN A 108 6.93 -8.58 14.78
C GLN A 108 7.22 -8.19 16.23
N VAL A 109 6.34 -8.57 17.15
CA VAL A 109 6.60 -8.38 18.59
C VAL A 109 7.45 -9.53 19.12
N LEU A 110 8.49 -9.19 19.84
CA LEU A 110 9.42 -10.09 20.51
C LEU A 110 9.39 -9.88 22.02
N ARG A 111 9.73 -10.93 22.74
CA ARG A 111 9.88 -10.89 24.20
C ARG A 111 11.08 -11.70 24.63
N TRP A 112 11.95 -11.08 25.42
CA TRP A 112 13.04 -11.73 26.11
C TRP A 112 12.52 -12.42 27.37
N GLU A 113 12.74 -13.73 27.50
CA GLU A 113 12.27 -14.52 28.64
C GLU A 113 13.40 -15.35 29.21
N ARG A 114 13.73 -15.14 30.47
CA ARG A 114 14.74 -15.96 31.17
C ARG A 114 14.16 -17.29 31.60
N VAL A 115 14.84 -18.38 31.25
CA VAL A 115 14.50 -19.75 31.66
C VAL A 115 15.76 -20.45 32.14
N GLY A 116 16.01 -20.40 33.46
CA GLY A 116 17.25 -20.91 34.08
C GLY A 116 18.47 -20.12 33.60
N GLU A 117 19.45 -20.84 33.06
CA GLU A 117 20.71 -20.30 32.51
C GLU A 117 20.57 -19.87 31.03
N ARG A 118 19.37 -19.62 30.55
CA ARG A 118 19.14 -19.19 29.15
C ARG A 118 18.16 -18.05 29.09
N VAL A 119 18.33 -17.19 28.09
CA VAL A 119 17.36 -16.20 27.64
C VAL A 119 16.76 -16.65 26.29
N LEU A 120 15.45 -16.79 26.24
CA LEU A 120 14.70 -17.13 25.05
C LEU A 120 14.17 -15.86 24.40
N LEU A 121 14.26 -15.79 23.06
CA LEU A 121 13.60 -14.76 22.27
C LEU A 121 12.31 -15.34 21.68
N ARG A 122 11.15 -14.92 22.17
CA ARG A 122 9.85 -15.39 21.70
C ARG A 122 9.21 -14.37 20.76
N LYS A 123 8.50 -14.91 19.76
CA LYS A 123 7.60 -14.11 18.93
C LYS A 123 6.21 -14.08 19.56
N VAL A 124 5.78 -12.89 20.01
CA VAL A 124 4.47 -12.66 20.65
C VAL A 124 3.42 -12.30 19.59
N SER A 125 2.19 -12.77 19.77
CA SER A 125 1.07 -12.44 18.90
C SER A 125 -0.12 -11.95 19.71
N PHE A 126 -0.66 -10.81 19.33
CA PHE A 126 -1.89 -10.22 19.89
C PHE A 126 -3.11 -10.43 18.99
N ARG A 127 -3.02 -11.37 18.03
CA ARG A 127 -4.12 -11.68 17.13
C ARG A 127 -5.31 -12.34 17.83
N ASN A 128 -5.05 -13.18 18.82
CA ASN A 128 -6.05 -13.85 19.63
C ASN A 128 -5.91 -13.38 21.08
N VAL A 129 -6.95 -12.80 21.63
CA VAL A 129 -6.95 -12.22 22.98
C VAL A 129 -8.23 -12.63 23.72
N ALA A 130 -8.17 -12.51 25.05
CA ALA A 130 -9.33 -12.47 25.90
C ALA A 130 -9.20 -11.23 26.78
N THR A 131 -10.15 -10.32 26.71
CA THR A 131 -10.19 -9.12 27.57
C THR A 131 -11.04 -9.41 28.81
N GLY A 132 -10.65 -8.77 29.94
CA GLY A 132 -11.30 -8.98 31.24
C GLY A 132 -10.72 -10.17 32.00
N ASP A 133 -11.35 -10.51 33.12
CA ASP A 133 -10.93 -11.58 34.04
C ASP A 133 -11.60 -12.94 33.72
N ASP A 134 -12.00 -13.16 32.48
CA ASP A 134 -12.70 -14.39 32.09
C ASP A 134 -11.74 -15.58 32.04
N PRO A 135 -12.11 -16.75 32.62
CA PRO A 135 -11.33 -17.98 32.54
C PRO A 135 -10.96 -18.45 31.14
N ILE A 136 -11.61 -17.95 30.09
CA ILE A 136 -11.28 -18.22 28.68
C ILE A 136 -9.84 -17.79 28.35
N GLN A 137 -9.24 -16.86 29.08
CA GLN A 137 -7.86 -16.42 28.91
C GLN A 137 -6.88 -17.60 28.94
N VAL A 138 -7.04 -18.53 29.88
CA VAL A 138 -6.23 -19.76 29.99
C VAL A 138 -6.34 -20.60 28.72
N SER A 139 -7.53 -20.66 28.12
CA SER A 139 -7.73 -21.37 26.87
C SER A 139 -7.07 -20.68 25.69
N VAL A 140 -7.11 -19.34 25.65
CA VAL A 140 -6.41 -18.55 24.62
C VAL A 140 -4.92 -18.77 24.71
N GLU A 141 -4.33 -18.69 25.89
CA GLU A 141 -2.89 -18.93 26.14
C GLU A 141 -2.46 -20.34 25.73
N ASN A 142 -3.25 -21.37 26.11
CA ASN A 142 -2.96 -22.75 25.79
C ASN A 142 -3.01 -23.07 24.27
N ASN A 143 -3.81 -22.31 23.51
CA ASN A 143 -3.99 -22.54 22.07
C ASN A 143 -3.21 -21.54 21.19
N ASN A 144 -2.49 -20.58 21.77
CA ASN A 144 -1.69 -19.56 21.06
C ASN A 144 -0.30 -19.47 21.65
N PHE A 145 0.36 -20.61 21.82
CA PHE A 145 1.71 -20.69 22.39
C PHE A 145 2.72 -19.93 21.51
N HIS A 146 3.43 -19.00 22.13
CA HIS A 146 4.40 -18.14 21.45
C HIS A 146 5.63 -18.92 21.00
N PRO A 147 5.97 -18.98 19.69
CA PRO A 147 7.13 -19.69 19.19
C PRO A 147 8.43 -19.05 19.67
N ILE A 148 9.44 -19.89 19.91
CA ILE A 148 10.81 -19.48 20.25
C ILE A 148 11.57 -19.26 18.94
N LEU A 149 12.09 -18.04 18.73
CA LEU A 149 12.92 -17.69 17.57
C LEU A 149 14.40 -18.05 17.81
N ALA A 150 14.90 -17.80 19.01
CA ALA A 150 16.28 -18.07 19.40
C ALA A 150 16.38 -18.36 20.91
N ALA A 151 17.48 -18.97 21.29
CA ALA A 151 17.84 -19.21 22.71
C ALA A 151 19.33 -18.89 22.85
N PHE A 152 19.66 -18.14 23.89
CA PHE A 152 21.00 -17.68 24.19
C PHE A 152 21.37 -18.17 25.59
N ASP A 153 22.59 -18.61 25.79
CA ASP A 153 23.08 -18.92 27.12
C ASP A 153 23.39 -17.60 27.85
N VAL A 154 23.18 -17.58 29.17
CA VAL A 154 23.58 -16.44 30.01
C VAL A 154 25.09 -16.57 30.24
N GLU A 155 25.83 -15.62 29.67
CA GLU A 155 27.29 -15.60 29.75
C GLU A 155 27.77 -15.05 31.12
N GLU A 156 27.09 -14.00 31.59
CA GLU A 156 27.41 -13.31 32.83
C GLU A 156 26.16 -12.67 33.45
N GLU A 157 26.12 -12.58 34.78
CA GLU A 157 25.18 -11.75 35.54
C GLU A 157 25.91 -10.51 36.05
N GLY A 158 25.40 -9.34 35.72
CA GLY A 158 25.99 -8.04 36.03
C GLY A 158 25.06 -7.12 36.79
N LYS A 159 25.52 -5.89 36.98
CA LYS A 159 24.69 -4.80 37.52
C LYS A 159 25.06 -3.48 36.87
N LEU A 160 24.06 -2.78 36.36
CA LEU A 160 24.21 -1.38 35.96
C LEU A 160 24.22 -0.47 37.16
N GLU A 161 25.05 0.58 37.12
CA GLU A 161 25.11 1.62 38.15
C GLU A 161 23.75 2.34 38.25
N GLY A 162 23.31 2.58 39.44
CA GLY A 162 22.05 3.25 39.77
C GLY A 162 21.76 3.20 41.24
N ASP A 163 20.71 3.86 41.71
CA ASP A 163 20.28 3.82 43.11
C ASP A 163 18.77 3.45 43.16
N PRO A 164 18.44 2.15 43.34
CA PRO A 164 19.31 0.98 43.48
C PRO A 164 19.93 0.51 42.17
N PRO A 165 21.07 -0.22 42.24
CA PRO A 165 21.66 -0.87 41.05
C PRO A 165 20.69 -1.85 40.41
N THR A 166 20.67 -1.89 39.07
CA THR A 166 19.78 -2.79 38.29
C THR A 166 20.53 -4.06 37.89
N GLU A 167 20.01 -5.22 38.26
CA GLU A 167 20.56 -6.51 37.82
C GLU A 167 20.42 -6.68 36.31
N THR A 168 21.42 -7.31 35.67
CA THR A 168 21.48 -7.54 34.26
C THR A 168 21.81 -8.98 33.92
N VAL A 169 21.53 -9.39 32.69
CA VAL A 169 22.01 -10.63 32.05
C VAL A 169 22.73 -10.30 30.75
N LEU A 170 23.94 -10.84 30.59
CA LEU A 170 24.75 -10.70 29.40
C LEU A 170 24.53 -11.93 28.51
N ILE A 171 24.22 -11.72 27.23
CA ILE A 171 24.04 -12.79 26.24
C ILE A 171 24.77 -12.43 24.93
N GLU A 172 25.37 -13.42 24.27
CA GLU A 172 25.95 -13.24 22.94
C GLU A 172 24.88 -13.42 21.86
N VAL A 173 24.70 -12.42 20.99
CA VAL A 173 23.64 -12.40 19.95
C VAL A 173 24.19 -12.38 18.54
N THR A 174 25.49 -12.51 18.33
CA THR A 174 26.19 -12.46 17.05
C THR A 174 25.52 -13.36 15.99
N ASP A 175 25.32 -14.62 16.35
CA ASP A 175 24.74 -15.64 15.45
C ASP A 175 23.33 -15.29 14.98
N PHE A 176 22.54 -14.62 15.80
CA PHE A 176 21.18 -14.22 15.44
C PHE A 176 21.17 -13.17 14.33
N PHE A 177 22.11 -12.24 14.35
CA PHE A 177 22.17 -11.16 13.37
C PHE A 177 23.13 -11.46 12.18
N SER A 178 24.08 -12.36 12.30
CA SER A 178 25.03 -12.69 11.21
C SER A 178 24.58 -13.85 10.31
N LYS A 179 23.55 -14.62 10.69
CA LYS A 179 23.03 -15.77 9.94
C LYS A 179 21.74 -15.47 9.16
N ASP A 180 21.38 -16.36 8.25
CA ASP A 180 20.12 -16.29 7.49
C ASP A 180 18.94 -16.71 8.36
N ILE A 181 18.50 -15.83 9.23
CA ILE A 181 17.31 -16.02 10.04
C ILE A 181 16.09 -15.49 9.27
N ALA A 182 15.20 -16.38 8.87
CA ALA A 182 14.04 -16.06 8.02
C ALA A 182 13.18 -14.90 8.56
N ALA A 183 13.13 -14.72 9.88
CA ALA A 183 12.36 -13.66 10.53
C ALA A 183 12.94 -12.26 10.28
N ILE A 184 14.21 -12.12 9.93
CA ILE A 184 14.94 -10.83 9.81
C ILE A 184 15.76 -10.70 8.53
N SER A 185 15.72 -11.68 7.62
CA SER A 185 16.62 -11.71 6.44
C SER A 185 16.24 -10.74 5.31
N GLY A 186 15.09 -10.12 5.36
CA GLY A 186 14.63 -9.16 4.35
C GLY A 186 14.21 -9.74 2.99
N LEU A 187 14.56 -10.99 2.68
CA LEU A 187 14.23 -11.62 1.40
C LEU A 187 12.97 -12.48 1.49
N SER A 188 11.90 -12.04 0.82
CA SER A 188 10.66 -12.82 0.71
C SER A 188 10.87 -14.12 -0.08
N ALA A 189 9.98 -15.10 0.11
CA ALA A 189 10.00 -16.36 -0.64
C ALA A 189 9.93 -16.14 -2.17
N SER A 190 9.19 -15.12 -2.62
CA SER A 190 9.11 -14.73 -4.03
C SER A 190 10.45 -14.20 -4.55
N MET A 191 11.13 -13.32 -3.80
CA MET A 191 12.43 -12.76 -4.17
C MET A 191 13.50 -13.86 -4.20
N ARG A 192 13.52 -14.74 -3.21
CA ARG A 192 14.43 -15.91 -3.17
C ARG A 192 14.24 -16.78 -4.42
N LYS A 193 12.99 -16.99 -4.85
CA LYS A 193 12.69 -17.76 -6.07
C LYS A 193 13.12 -17.00 -7.34
N THR A 194 12.80 -15.72 -7.46
CA THR A 194 13.10 -14.89 -8.64
C THR A 194 14.62 -14.79 -8.88
N HIS A 195 15.39 -14.62 -7.82
CA HIS A 195 16.84 -14.45 -7.90
C HIS A 195 17.60 -15.78 -7.70
N GLU A 196 16.89 -16.92 -7.59
CA GLU A 196 17.48 -18.24 -7.36
C GLU A 196 18.47 -18.24 -6.19
N VAL A 197 18.04 -17.63 -5.07
CA VAL A 197 18.83 -17.53 -3.85
C VAL A 197 19.02 -18.91 -3.23
N LYS A 198 20.27 -19.28 -2.90
CA LYS A 198 20.63 -20.60 -2.40
C LYS A 198 20.89 -20.56 -0.90
N ARG A 199 22.08 -20.12 -0.52
CA ARG A 199 22.54 -20.07 0.88
C ARG A 199 23.23 -18.76 1.17
N LEU A 200 23.28 -18.41 2.44
CA LEU A 200 24.10 -17.30 2.93
C LEU A 200 25.58 -17.67 2.77
N ASP A 201 26.39 -16.73 2.35
CA ASP A 201 27.84 -16.81 2.34
C ASP A 201 28.39 -16.12 3.60
N ALA A 202 28.72 -16.93 4.61
CA ALA A 202 29.20 -16.44 5.89
C ALA A 202 30.52 -15.64 5.78
N SER A 203 31.36 -15.93 4.77
CA SER A 203 32.62 -15.19 4.60
C SER A 203 32.44 -13.76 4.05
N ARG A 204 31.24 -13.44 3.57
CA ARG A 204 30.84 -12.13 3.02
C ARG A 204 29.60 -11.55 3.71
N SER A 205 29.28 -12.06 4.88
CA SER A 205 28.18 -11.59 5.73
C SER A 205 28.73 -11.24 7.10
N PHE A 206 28.40 -10.06 7.62
CA PHE A 206 29.00 -9.54 8.86
C PHE A 206 28.11 -8.46 9.47
N LEU A 207 28.38 -8.13 10.73
CA LEU A 207 27.75 -7.03 11.44
C LEU A 207 28.48 -5.71 11.09
N ASN A 208 27.71 -4.71 10.63
CA ASN A 208 28.26 -3.39 10.30
C ASN A 208 28.48 -2.56 11.57
N HIS A 209 27.40 -2.36 12.32
CA HIS A 209 27.37 -1.67 13.61
C HIS A 209 26.13 -2.07 14.41
N ALA A 210 26.15 -1.75 15.69
CA ALA A 210 25.01 -1.80 16.56
C ALA A 210 25.02 -0.55 17.43
N HIS A 211 23.84 0.06 17.66
CA HIS A 211 23.65 1.24 18.47
C HIS A 211 22.48 1.04 19.43
N ALA A 212 22.61 1.57 20.63
CA ALA A 212 21.56 1.64 21.62
C ALA A 212 21.07 3.07 21.75
N TYR A 213 19.77 3.25 21.70
CA TYR A 213 19.09 4.52 21.96
C TYR A 213 18.19 4.36 23.21
N PRO A 214 17.65 5.45 23.76
CA PRO A 214 16.82 5.35 24.98
C PRO A 214 15.60 4.42 24.86
N GLU A 215 15.06 4.21 23.65
CA GLU A 215 13.84 3.42 23.42
C GLU A 215 14.02 2.29 22.39
N ASN A 216 15.17 2.20 21.72
CA ASN A 216 15.42 1.15 20.75
C ASN A 216 16.90 0.76 20.66
N VAL A 217 17.13 -0.45 20.14
CA VAL A 217 18.44 -0.94 19.71
C VAL A 217 18.42 -1.20 18.22
N GLU A 218 19.43 -0.70 17.54
CA GLU A 218 19.63 -0.84 16.10
C GLU A 218 20.79 -1.78 15.81
N VAL A 219 20.54 -2.80 15.02
CA VAL A 219 21.61 -3.70 14.54
C VAL A 219 21.63 -3.69 13.02
N ARG A 220 22.75 -3.26 12.45
CA ARG A 220 22.95 -3.23 11.02
C ARG A 220 23.86 -4.36 10.56
N GLN A 221 23.42 -5.11 9.57
CA GLN A 221 24.07 -6.30 9.09
C GLN A 221 24.14 -6.34 7.56
N THR A 222 25.27 -6.77 7.02
CA THR A 222 25.43 -7.10 5.61
C THR A 222 25.20 -8.58 5.41
N LEU A 223 24.22 -8.96 4.59
CA LEU A 223 23.93 -10.35 4.23
C LEU A 223 24.23 -10.58 2.76
N THR A 224 25.10 -11.54 2.45
CA THR A 224 25.44 -11.93 1.09
C THR A 224 25.01 -13.36 0.82
N PHE A 225 24.20 -13.54 -0.21
CA PHE A 225 23.68 -14.84 -0.62
C PHE A 225 24.28 -15.29 -1.94
N GLU A 226 24.55 -16.59 -2.10
CA GLU A 226 24.74 -17.18 -3.42
C GLU A 226 23.42 -17.11 -4.20
N ALA A 227 23.46 -16.55 -5.43
CA ALA A 227 22.29 -16.37 -6.26
C ALA A 227 22.55 -16.83 -7.70
N GLY A 228 21.63 -17.59 -8.27
CA GLY A 228 21.72 -18.04 -9.67
C GLY A 228 21.43 -16.90 -10.65
N ASN A 229 20.48 -16.03 -10.28
CA ASN A 229 20.00 -14.89 -11.07
C ASN A 229 19.99 -13.61 -10.22
N PRO A 230 21.15 -13.04 -9.86
CA PRO A 230 21.22 -11.82 -9.06
C PRO A 230 20.61 -10.61 -9.80
N PRO A 231 20.06 -9.60 -9.09
CA PRO A 231 19.31 -8.51 -9.70
C PRO A 231 20.15 -7.59 -10.58
N THR A 232 21.42 -7.33 -10.25
CA THR A 232 22.24 -6.31 -10.91
C THR A 232 23.18 -6.89 -11.97
N ASP A 233 23.96 -7.92 -11.61
CA ASP A 233 24.96 -8.53 -12.50
C ASP A 233 25.03 -10.04 -12.30
N ALA A 234 24.60 -10.76 -13.31
CA ALA A 234 24.60 -12.23 -13.31
C ALA A 234 26.00 -12.85 -13.18
N ALA A 235 27.06 -12.10 -13.50
CA ALA A 235 28.45 -12.60 -13.38
C ALA A 235 28.91 -12.71 -11.92
N THR A 236 28.39 -11.91 -11.01
CA THR A 236 28.78 -11.93 -9.59
C THR A 236 28.33 -13.19 -8.88
N LYS A 237 27.21 -13.82 -9.32
CA LYS A 237 26.57 -14.96 -8.67
C LYS A 237 26.22 -14.73 -7.20
N THR A 238 26.09 -13.48 -6.80
CA THR A 238 25.76 -13.07 -5.43
C THR A 238 24.69 -11.99 -5.41
N LEU A 239 23.90 -12.01 -4.32
CA LEU A 239 22.99 -10.95 -3.94
C LEU A 239 23.42 -10.47 -2.55
N SER A 240 23.87 -9.23 -2.43
CA SER A 240 24.24 -8.63 -1.15
C SER A 240 23.25 -7.50 -0.82
N LEU A 241 22.78 -7.45 0.39
CA LEU A 241 21.97 -6.37 0.93
C LEU A 241 22.40 -6.05 2.36
N GLU A 242 22.17 -4.81 2.77
CA GLU A 242 22.38 -4.40 4.15
C GLU A 242 21.00 -4.24 4.80
N MET A 243 20.80 -4.93 5.91
CA MET A 243 19.57 -4.87 6.70
C MET A 243 19.80 -4.03 7.95
N ASN A 244 18.75 -3.40 8.40
CA ASN A 244 18.66 -2.74 9.69
C ASN A 244 17.55 -3.39 10.51
N GLN A 245 17.88 -3.78 11.73
CA GLN A 245 16.96 -4.39 12.68
C GLN A 245 16.74 -3.41 13.82
N SER A 246 15.58 -2.80 13.86
CA SER A 246 15.18 -1.87 14.94
C SER A 246 14.39 -2.65 15.98
N MET A 247 14.90 -2.76 17.19
CA MET A 247 14.26 -3.42 18.33
C MET A 247 13.75 -2.36 19.30
N ILE A 248 12.49 -2.01 19.17
CA ILE A 248 11.84 -0.89 19.87
C ILE A 248 11.16 -1.40 21.13
N LEU A 249 11.43 -0.78 22.28
CA LEU A 249 10.72 -1.07 23.51
C LEU A 249 9.30 -0.50 23.44
N LEU A 250 8.29 -1.36 23.51
CA LEU A 250 6.91 -0.92 23.53
C LEU A 250 6.55 -0.26 24.87
N PRO A 251 5.67 0.75 24.88
CA PRO A 251 5.20 1.38 26.11
C PRO A 251 4.72 0.37 27.14
N GLU A 252 4.99 0.61 28.41
CA GLU A 252 4.52 -0.28 29.47
C GLU A 252 3.00 -0.30 29.54
N GLU A 253 2.38 0.87 29.47
CA GLU A 253 0.94 1.04 29.36
C GLU A 253 0.56 1.38 27.91
N PRO A 254 -0.07 0.44 27.17
CA PRO A 254 -0.53 0.71 25.82
C PRO A 254 -1.51 1.88 25.78
N MET A 255 -1.45 2.68 24.73
CA MET A 255 -2.46 3.71 24.48
C MET A 255 -3.87 3.12 24.52
N ARG A 256 -4.85 3.87 25.03
CA ARG A 256 -6.26 3.45 24.94
C ARG A 256 -6.64 3.30 23.46
N PRO A 257 -7.01 2.09 23.00
CA PRO A 257 -7.37 1.84 21.61
C PRO A 257 -8.67 2.54 21.26
N ARG A 258 -8.89 2.82 19.96
CA ARG A 258 -10.17 3.26 19.43
C ARG A 258 -10.65 2.23 18.41
N PHE A 259 -11.92 1.81 18.54
CA PHE A 259 -12.51 0.89 17.57
C PHE A 259 -12.73 1.58 16.23
N ALA A 260 -12.49 0.84 15.15
CA ALA A 260 -12.79 1.29 13.81
C ALA A 260 -14.30 1.25 13.52
N ASP A 261 -14.73 2.14 12.62
CA ASP A 261 -16.05 2.07 11.99
C ASP A 261 -15.87 2.04 10.48
N HIS A 262 -16.53 1.09 9.81
CA HIS A 262 -16.39 0.90 8.37
C HIS A 262 -16.84 2.09 7.52
N ARG A 263 -17.60 3.02 8.10
CA ARG A 263 -18.08 4.27 7.47
C ARG A 263 -17.03 5.39 7.49
N VAL A 264 -15.93 5.20 8.26
CA VAL A 264 -14.81 6.16 8.35
C VAL A 264 -13.50 5.45 8.07
N GLY A 265 -12.74 5.93 7.09
CA GLY A 265 -11.52 5.27 6.64
C GLY A 265 -10.36 5.42 7.62
N TRP A 266 -9.90 4.28 8.17
CA TRP A 266 -8.70 4.17 8.98
C TRP A 266 -7.95 2.89 8.65
N PHE A 267 -6.62 2.92 8.72
CA PHE A 267 -5.85 1.68 8.79
C PHE A 267 -6.15 1.00 10.12
N THR A 268 -6.34 -0.31 10.09
CA THR A 268 -6.75 -1.06 11.27
C THR A 268 -5.78 -2.19 11.62
N LEU A 269 -5.82 -2.57 12.88
CA LEU A 269 -5.32 -3.83 13.39
C LEU A 269 -6.52 -4.71 13.72
N GLN A 270 -6.48 -5.96 13.33
CA GLN A 270 -7.53 -6.94 13.62
C GLN A 270 -7.09 -7.90 14.71
N ARG A 271 -7.96 -8.12 15.69
CA ARG A 271 -7.79 -9.16 16.70
C ARG A 271 -9.08 -9.94 16.89
N THR A 272 -8.97 -11.21 17.27
CA THR A 272 -10.10 -12.03 17.68
C THR A 272 -10.18 -11.99 19.20
N ASN A 273 -11.26 -11.44 19.74
CA ASN A 273 -11.49 -11.36 21.19
C ASN A 273 -12.47 -12.45 21.62
N TYR A 274 -11.98 -13.38 22.42
CA TYR A 274 -12.75 -14.49 22.97
C TYR A 274 -13.44 -14.16 24.29
N GLY A 275 -13.09 -13.03 24.93
CA GLY A 275 -13.71 -12.56 26.16
C GLY A 275 -15.06 -11.86 25.95
N LEU A 276 -15.50 -11.67 24.71
CA LEU A 276 -16.78 -11.04 24.40
C LEU A 276 -17.92 -12.04 24.39
N ASP A 277 -19.05 -11.70 25.04
CA ASP A 277 -20.29 -12.51 25.00
C ASP A 277 -21.08 -12.32 23.70
N ALA A 278 -20.43 -12.65 22.58
CA ALA A 278 -21.01 -12.54 21.24
C ALA A 278 -21.55 -13.87 20.69
N GLN A 279 -21.47 -14.98 21.47
CA GLN A 279 -21.80 -16.35 21.06
C GLN A 279 -21.08 -16.81 19.78
N LYS A 280 -19.98 -16.15 19.45
CA LYS A 280 -19.03 -16.45 18.37
C LYS A 280 -17.69 -15.80 18.70
N SER A 281 -16.59 -16.26 18.09
CA SER A 281 -15.34 -15.49 18.13
C SER A 281 -15.56 -14.16 17.41
N ALA A 282 -15.42 -13.06 18.12
CA ALA A 282 -15.65 -11.72 17.58
C ALA A 282 -14.32 -11.10 17.11
N THR A 283 -14.32 -10.55 15.89
CA THR A 283 -13.22 -9.74 15.39
C THR A 283 -13.44 -8.31 15.84
N GLU A 284 -12.43 -7.74 16.48
CA GLU A 284 -12.32 -6.32 16.77
C GLU A 284 -11.32 -5.69 15.82
N GLU A 285 -11.61 -4.50 15.37
CA GLU A 285 -10.72 -3.68 14.56
C GLU A 285 -10.37 -2.41 15.32
N LEU A 286 -9.09 -2.18 15.51
CA LEU A 286 -8.56 -1.00 16.20
C LEU A 286 -7.92 -0.09 15.16
N ILE A 287 -8.22 1.23 15.18
CA ILE A 287 -7.57 2.17 14.29
C ILE A 287 -6.11 2.37 14.66
N ARG A 288 -5.26 2.62 13.66
CA ARG A 288 -3.88 3.03 13.88
C ARG A 288 -3.80 4.55 13.97
N ARG A 289 -3.27 5.09 15.07
CA ARG A 289 -3.14 6.54 15.28
C ARG A 289 -2.01 6.86 16.25
N TRP A 290 -1.49 8.06 16.18
CA TRP A 290 -0.53 8.56 17.17
C TRP A 290 -1.20 8.81 18.51
N ARG A 291 -0.44 8.68 19.60
CA ARG A 291 -0.88 9.11 20.92
C ARG A 291 -0.83 10.64 20.97
N LEU A 292 -1.97 11.28 21.15
CA LEU A 292 -2.05 12.72 21.39
C LEU A 292 -2.84 12.97 22.68
N GLU A 293 -2.17 13.53 23.66
CA GLU A 293 -2.75 13.90 24.94
C GLU A 293 -2.70 15.42 25.09
N PRO A 294 -3.79 16.09 25.51
CA PRO A 294 -3.78 17.54 25.68
C PRO A 294 -2.87 17.95 26.83
N SER A 295 -1.99 18.94 26.59
CA SER A 295 -1.10 19.48 27.62
C SER A 295 -1.86 20.21 28.73
N ASP A 296 -3.09 20.69 28.45
CA ASP A 296 -4.03 21.27 29.40
C ASP A 296 -5.42 20.63 29.19
N PRO A 297 -5.72 19.51 29.90
CA PRO A 297 -6.99 18.80 29.77
C PRO A 297 -8.22 19.65 30.16
N GLU A 298 -8.08 20.59 31.08
CA GLU A 298 -9.19 21.47 31.48
C GLU A 298 -9.53 22.49 30.41
N ALA A 299 -8.51 23.11 29.80
CA ALA A 299 -8.72 24.01 28.66
C ALA A 299 -9.29 23.26 27.46
N TYR A 300 -8.78 22.07 27.19
CA TYR A 300 -9.29 21.21 26.12
C TYR A 300 -10.77 20.85 26.31
N ALA A 301 -11.16 20.46 27.53
CA ALA A 301 -12.56 20.14 27.86
C ALA A 301 -13.49 21.36 27.71
N ARG A 302 -12.98 22.60 27.82
CA ARG A 302 -13.72 23.82 27.52
C ARG A 302 -13.81 24.14 26.02
N GLY A 303 -13.19 23.34 25.16
CA GLY A 303 -13.15 23.54 23.70
C GLY A 303 -12.09 24.53 23.24
N GLU A 304 -11.09 24.85 24.06
CA GLU A 304 -9.95 25.68 23.69
C GLU A 304 -8.92 24.84 22.91
N LEU A 305 -8.22 25.43 21.94
CA LEU A 305 -7.12 24.78 21.26
C LEU A 305 -5.90 24.71 22.17
N VAL A 306 -5.40 23.51 22.41
CA VAL A 306 -4.21 23.25 23.23
C VAL A 306 -3.12 22.57 22.40
N THR A 307 -1.87 22.67 22.81
CA THR A 307 -0.80 21.85 22.26
C THR A 307 -0.91 20.42 22.82
N PRO A 308 -0.53 19.41 22.09
CA PRO A 308 -0.35 18.07 22.67
C PRO A 308 0.85 18.07 23.63
N VAL A 309 0.90 17.10 24.54
CA VAL A 309 2.07 16.84 25.38
C VAL A 309 3.29 16.55 24.50
N GLU A 310 3.10 15.68 23.50
CA GLU A 310 4.09 15.37 22.48
C GLU A 310 3.49 15.62 21.11
N PRO A 311 4.05 16.55 20.31
CA PRO A 311 3.65 16.75 18.93
C PRO A 311 4.20 15.65 18.01
N ILE A 312 3.50 15.37 16.94
CA ILE A 312 3.99 14.49 15.87
C ILE A 312 5.00 15.28 15.03
N VAL A 313 6.25 14.81 15.00
CA VAL A 313 7.36 15.55 14.37
C VAL A 313 8.00 14.70 13.28
N TRP A 314 8.09 15.24 12.06
CA TRP A 314 8.92 14.65 11.01
C TRP A 314 10.18 15.48 10.76
N TYR A 315 11.32 14.79 10.73
CA TYR A 315 12.61 15.38 10.37
C TYR A 315 12.89 15.13 8.90
N LEU A 316 13.44 16.12 8.21
CA LEU A 316 13.84 15.98 6.82
C LEU A 316 15.15 15.19 6.73
N ASP A 317 15.20 14.25 5.77
CA ASP A 317 16.46 13.58 5.41
C ASP A 317 17.55 14.61 5.07
N PRO A 318 18.76 14.50 5.63
CA PRO A 318 19.90 15.33 5.22
C PRO A 318 20.16 15.34 3.71
N GLY A 319 19.84 14.23 3.02
CA GLY A 319 19.93 14.08 1.56
C GLY A 319 18.86 14.80 0.75
N THR A 320 17.83 15.39 1.40
CA THR A 320 16.80 16.14 0.68
C THR A 320 17.38 17.37 0.01
N PRO A 321 17.24 17.55 -1.35
CA PRO A 321 17.79 18.71 -2.05
C PRO A 321 17.26 20.03 -1.51
N ALA A 322 18.15 20.98 -1.25
CA ALA A 322 17.85 22.24 -0.57
C ALA A 322 16.65 22.99 -1.14
N LYS A 323 16.48 23.00 -2.46
CA LYS A 323 15.37 23.70 -3.14
C LYS A 323 13.99 23.10 -2.84
N TRP A 324 13.92 21.83 -2.42
CA TRP A 324 12.63 21.15 -2.14
C TRP A 324 12.26 21.13 -0.65
N ARG A 325 13.20 21.44 0.26
CA ARG A 325 12.97 21.36 1.71
C ARG A 325 11.76 22.15 2.19
N SER A 326 11.59 23.38 1.70
CA SER A 326 10.44 24.21 2.08
C SER A 326 9.08 23.61 1.65
N TRP A 327 9.06 22.93 0.50
CA TRP A 327 7.84 22.28 0.00
C TRP A 327 7.48 21.02 0.80
N VAL A 328 8.50 20.24 1.18
CA VAL A 328 8.35 19.07 2.05
C VAL A 328 7.79 19.49 3.40
N LYS A 329 8.39 20.50 4.05
CA LYS A 329 7.89 21.01 5.35
C LYS A 329 6.45 21.46 5.27
N ARG A 330 6.11 22.28 4.28
CA ARG A 330 4.74 22.75 4.08
C ARG A 330 3.76 21.60 3.87
N GLY A 331 4.16 20.54 3.15
CA GLY A 331 3.31 19.37 2.94
C GLY A 331 3.02 18.59 4.23
N VAL A 332 3.99 18.51 5.14
CA VAL A 332 3.78 17.96 6.50
C VAL A 332 2.84 18.85 7.29
N GLU A 333 3.11 20.15 7.34
CA GLU A 333 2.40 21.13 8.18
C GLU A 333 0.99 21.48 7.67
N ASP A 334 0.63 21.11 6.44
CA ASP A 334 -0.72 21.27 5.89
C ASP A 334 -1.80 20.60 6.76
N TRP A 335 -1.45 19.54 7.49
CA TRP A 335 -2.36 18.82 8.37
C TRP A 335 -2.71 19.57 9.65
N GLN A 336 -1.96 20.63 10.01
CA GLN A 336 -2.21 21.40 11.23
C GLN A 336 -3.68 21.87 11.35
N ALA A 337 -4.26 22.36 10.27
CA ALA A 337 -5.64 22.81 10.26
C ALA A 337 -6.66 21.68 10.54
N ALA A 338 -6.35 20.45 10.12
CA ALA A 338 -7.18 19.28 10.42
C ALA A 338 -7.10 18.91 11.91
N PHE A 339 -5.91 19.03 12.53
CA PHE A 339 -5.74 18.78 13.97
C PHE A 339 -6.39 19.86 14.84
N GLU A 340 -6.53 21.09 14.37
CA GLU A 340 -7.35 22.12 15.05
C GLU A 340 -8.82 21.68 15.15
N SER A 341 -9.34 20.94 14.14
CA SER A 341 -10.68 20.35 14.23
C SER A 341 -10.79 19.30 15.35
N ALA A 342 -9.68 18.64 15.71
CA ALA A 342 -9.60 17.73 16.85
C ALA A 342 -9.27 18.42 18.20
N GLY A 343 -9.09 19.74 18.22
CA GLY A 343 -8.81 20.52 19.42
C GLY A 343 -7.32 20.77 19.69
N PHE A 344 -6.43 20.41 18.75
CA PHE A 344 -4.98 20.54 18.93
C PHE A 344 -4.38 21.61 18.02
N LYS A 345 -3.56 22.50 18.57
CA LYS A 345 -2.67 23.39 17.82
C LYS A 345 -1.23 22.89 17.93
N ASP A 346 -0.42 23.17 16.92
CA ASP A 346 1.00 22.77 16.84
C ASP A 346 1.18 21.25 17.03
N ALA A 347 0.22 20.47 16.53
CA ALA A 347 0.21 19.01 16.67
C ALA A 347 1.10 18.29 15.66
N VAL A 348 1.32 18.89 14.48
CA VAL A 348 2.10 18.31 13.37
C VAL A 348 3.18 19.30 12.96
N LEU A 349 4.44 18.89 13.03
CA LEU A 349 5.60 19.76 12.81
C LEU A 349 6.59 19.12 11.85
N ALA A 350 7.26 19.93 11.04
CA ALA A 350 8.38 19.52 10.21
C ALA A 350 9.66 20.25 10.61
N LYS A 351 10.76 19.51 10.81
CA LYS A 351 12.03 20.07 11.24
C LYS A 351 13.18 19.67 10.30
N ASP A 352 14.19 20.51 10.20
CA ASP A 352 15.48 20.08 9.68
C ASP A 352 16.19 19.24 10.76
N PRO A 353 17.00 18.24 10.37
CA PRO A 353 17.81 17.51 11.34
C PRO A 353 18.77 18.48 12.04
N PRO A 354 19.10 18.27 13.31
CA PRO A 354 20.14 19.05 13.97
C PRO A 354 21.48 18.85 13.26
N THR A 355 22.33 19.87 13.35
CA THR A 355 23.72 19.75 12.87
C THR A 355 24.53 18.89 13.85
N LYS A 356 25.67 18.35 13.39
CA LYS A 356 26.55 17.57 14.28
C LYS A 356 27.16 18.40 15.43
N GLU A 357 27.13 19.72 15.35
CA GLU A 357 27.54 20.64 16.41
C GLU A 357 26.43 20.84 17.45
N GLU A 358 25.15 20.75 17.04
CA GLU A 358 23.99 20.88 17.92
C GLU A 358 23.70 19.57 18.65
N ASP A 359 23.79 18.43 17.94
CA ASP A 359 23.57 17.10 18.49
C ASP A 359 24.48 16.10 17.73
N PRO A 360 25.66 15.75 18.29
CA PRO A 360 26.59 14.83 17.64
C PRO A 360 26.06 13.39 17.54
N ASP A 361 25.15 13.00 18.43
CA ASP A 361 24.63 11.65 18.55
C ASP A 361 23.28 11.46 17.83
N TRP A 362 22.71 12.55 17.31
CA TRP A 362 21.44 12.47 16.59
C TRP A 362 21.52 11.53 15.39
N SER A 363 20.54 10.66 15.30
CA SER A 363 20.34 9.71 14.19
C SER A 363 18.87 9.62 13.81
N GLY A 364 18.59 9.51 12.50
CA GLY A 364 17.26 9.14 12.01
C GLY A 364 16.93 7.64 12.16
N GLU A 365 17.72 6.90 12.92
CA GLU A 365 17.47 5.51 13.32
C GLU A 365 17.02 5.41 14.78
N ASP A 366 17.12 6.50 15.53
CA ASP A 366 16.49 6.63 16.85
C ASP A 366 14.98 6.74 16.65
N VAL A 367 14.23 5.79 17.22
CA VAL A 367 12.76 5.67 17.02
C VAL A 367 11.97 6.92 17.40
N ARG A 368 12.55 7.76 18.26
CA ARG A 368 11.96 9.04 18.67
C ARG A 368 11.86 10.06 17.53
N TYR A 369 12.51 9.80 16.39
CA TYR A 369 12.58 10.71 15.24
C TYR A 369 12.03 10.10 13.96
N SER A 370 10.78 10.37 13.63
CA SER A 370 10.22 10.03 12.33
C SER A 370 10.81 10.88 11.21
N MET A 371 11.02 10.29 10.03
CA MET A 371 11.74 10.91 8.93
C MET A 371 10.88 11.10 7.68
N VAL A 372 11.19 12.14 6.89
CA VAL A 372 10.84 12.20 5.46
C VAL A 372 12.10 11.89 4.66
N ARG A 373 12.25 10.65 4.23
CA ARG A 373 13.43 10.13 3.52
C ARG A 373 13.39 10.46 2.03
N TRP A 374 14.53 10.86 1.47
CA TRP A 374 14.69 11.14 0.06
C TRP A 374 15.49 10.03 -0.63
N ALA A 375 14.79 9.09 -1.28
CA ALA A 375 15.42 7.93 -1.94
C ALA A 375 15.84 8.26 -3.39
N ALA A 376 17.12 8.14 -3.70
CA ALA A 376 17.65 8.24 -5.06
C ALA A 376 17.36 6.92 -5.82
N SER A 377 16.22 6.83 -6.46
CA SER A 377 15.72 5.63 -7.15
C SER A 377 14.97 5.99 -8.43
N GLU A 378 14.96 5.07 -9.40
CA GLU A 378 14.14 5.14 -10.62
C GLU A 378 12.64 4.93 -10.37
N VAL A 379 12.24 4.51 -9.19
CA VAL A 379 10.84 4.30 -8.81
C VAL A 379 10.05 5.61 -8.88
N ARG A 380 8.87 5.54 -9.48
CA ARG A 380 7.96 6.69 -9.66
C ARG A 380 6.83 6.62 -8.62
N ASN A 381 7.19 6.67 -7.34
CA ASN A 381 6.25 6.56 -6.23
C ASN A 381 6.67 7.38 -5.00
N ALA A 382 5.79 7.44 -4.00
CA ALA A 382 6.06 7.82 -2.63
C ALA A 382 5.34 6.84 -1.70
N MET A 383 5.69 6.78 -0.42
CA MET A 383 5.05 5.89 0.55
C MET A 383 5.09 6.53 1.95
N GLY A 384 3.97 6.42 2.68
CA GLY A 384 3.85 6.83 4.07
C GLY A 384 3.53 5.63 5.00
N PRO A 385 4.47 4.67 5.20
CA PRO A 385 4.25 3.55 6.11
C PRO A 385 4.28 4.01 7.57
N SER A 386 3.63 3.27 8.43
CA SER A 386 3.73 3.43 9.89
C SER A 386 4.10 2.11 10.57
N VAL A 387 4.68 2.23 11.75
CA VAL A 387 4.97 1.15 12.69
C VAL A 387 4.08 1.34 13.90
N SER A 388 3.35 0.31 14.32
CA SER A 388 2.35 0.46 15.37
C SER A 388 2.38 -0.65 16.42
N ASP A 389 2.08 -0.30 17.66
CA ASP A 389 1.87 -1.25 18.75
C ASP A 389 0.62 -2.09 18.47
N PRO A 390 0.74 -3.41 18.29
CA PRO A 390 -0.40 -4.26 17.97
C PRO A 390 -1.40 -4.46 19.12
N ARG A 391 -1.08 -3.99 20.33
CA ARG A 391 -1.98 -4.03 21.49
C ARG A 391 -3.04 -2.93 21.45
N SER A 392 -2.70 -1.78 20.86
CA SER A 392 -3.52 -0.55 20.92
C SER A 392 -3.79 0.11 19.58
N GLY A 393 -2.96 -0.13 18.57
CA GLY A 393 -2.94 0.62 17.32
C GLY A 393 -2.15 1.93 17.40
N GLU A 394 -1.45 2.20 18.51
CA GLU A 394 -0.57 3.36 18.65
C GLU A 394 0.53 3.35 17.60
N ILE A 395 0.62 4.41 16.81
CA ILE A 395 1.74 4.60 15.88
C ILE A 395 2.94 5.06 16.71
N ILE A 396 4.03 4.31 16.61
CA ILE A 396 5.28 4.57 17.31
C ILE A 396 6.22 5.40 16.44
N GLU A 397 6.26 5.09 15.14
CA GLU A 397 7.19 5.70 14.18
C GLU A 397 6.57 5.67 12.79
N SER A 398 6.93 6.65 11.95
CA SER A 398 6.56 6.65 10.54
C SER A 398 7.64 7.31 9.68
N ASP A 399 8.30 6.52 8.86
CA ASP A 399 9.27 6.99 7.88
C ASP A 399 8.64 7.11 6.50
N ILE A 400 8.34 8.34 6.10
CA ILE A 400 7.83 8.64 4.75
C ILE A 400 8.97 8.52 3.76
N VAL A 401 8.76 7.84 2.63
CA VAL A 401 9.77 7.70 1.58
C VAL A 401 9.32 8.41 0.31
N TRP A 402 10.09 9.42 -0.10
CA TRP A 402 9.97 10.07 -1.40
C TRP A 402 11.01 9.51 -2.36
N TYR A 403 10.59 8.90 -3.46
CA TYR A 403 11.48 8.44 -4.52
C TYR A 403 11.75 9.58 -5.52
N HIS A 404 13.04 9.88 -5.77
CA HIS A 404 13.44 11.03 -6.60
C HIS A 404 12.74 11.09 -7.96
N ASN A 405 12.63 9.95 -8.64
CA ASN A 405 12.02 9.87 -9.98
C ASN A 405 10.49 10.05 -9.97
N HIS A 406 9.85 10.17 -8.80
CA HIS A 406 8.44 10.53 -8.71
C HIS A 406 8.14 11.94 -9.25
N MET A 407 9.14 12.83 -9.21
CA MET A 407 9.07 14.14 -9.88
C MET A 407 8.69 14.02 -11.35
N ARG A 408 9.21 13.00 -12.06
CA ARG A 408 8.88 12.72 -13.47
C ARG A 408 7.39 12.43 -13.65
N SER A 409 6.76 11.71 -12.73
CA SER A 409 5.31 11.45 -12.78
C SER A 409 4.49 12.74 -12.75
N TYR A 410 4.83 13.64 -11.81
CA TYR A 410 4.11 14.91 -11.68
C TYR A 410 4.44 15.89 -12.80
N ARG A 411 5.69 15.95 -13.26
CA ARG A 411 6.07 16.66 -14.47
C ARG A 411 5.15 16.31 -15.65
N ASN A 412 5.00 15.01 -15.92
CA ASN A 412 4.23 14.54 -17.04
C ASN A 412 2.71 14.76 -16.85
N ARG A 413 2.19 14.48 -15.65
CA ARG A 413 0.76 14.69 -15.33
C ARG A 413 0.37 16.17 -15.41
N LEU A 414 1.15 17.07 -14.86
CA LEU A 414 0.88 18.51 -14.94
C LEU A 414 0.73 18.96 -16.40
N MET A 415 1.65 18.55 -17.28
CA MET A 415 1.57 18.88 -18.70
C MET A 415 0.32 18.31 -19.38
N LEU A 416 0.04 17.02 -19.16
CA LEU A 416 -1.05 16.32 -19.86
C LEU A 416 -2.43 16.72 -19.33
N GLU A 417 -2.60 16.78 -18.02
CA GLU A 417 -3.89 16.97 -17.36
C GLU A 417 -4.26 18.45 -17.25
N THR A 418 -3.26 19.34 -17.10
CA THR A 418 -3.54 20.77 -16.89
C THR A 418 -3.07 21.69 -18.02
N GLY A 419 -2.12 21.26 -18.85
CA GLY A 419 -1.47 22.12 -19.86
C GLY A 419 -2.42 22.80 -20.85
N ALA A 420 -3.62 22.22 -21.09
CA ALA A 420 -4.63 22.89 -21.91
C ALA A 420 -5.07 24.23 -21.30
N ALA A 421 -5.24 24.31 -19.98
CA ALA A 421 -5.73 25.49 -19.27
C ALA A 421 -4.65 26.21 -18.45
N ASN A 422 -3.55 25.53 -18.03
CA ASN A 422 -2.48 26.06 -17.20
C ASN A 422 -1.21 26.39 -18.03
N PRO A 423 -0.90 27.68 -18.28
CA PRO A 423 0.31 28.06 -19.04
C PRO A 423 1.62 27.60 -18.41
N LEU A 424 1.72 27.48 -17.07
CA LEU A 424 2.93 27.07 -16.36
C LEU A 424 3.31 25.60 -16.61
N ALA A 425 2.36 24.80 -17.13
CA ALA A 425 2.56 23.38 -17.43
C ALA A 425 2.91 23.09 -18.90
N ARG A 426 3.33 24.10 -19.71
CA ARG A 426 3.49 24.00 -21.17
C ARG A 426 4.93 23.90 -21.66
N SER A 427 5.87 23.60 -20.82
CA SER A 427 7.29 23.46 -21.21
C SER A 427 8.02 22.43 -20.34
N LEU A 428 9.13 21.90 -20.84
CA LEU A 428 10.09 21.15 -20.04
C LEU A 428 11.38 21.98 -19.92
N PRO A 429 11.96 22.12 -18.69
CA PRO A 429 11.36 21.69 -17.43
C PRO A 429 10.07 22.45 -17.10
N ILE A 430 9.20 21.82 -16.29
CA ILE A 430 8.00 22.47 -15.71
C ILE A 430 8.46 23.60 -14.77
N ASP A 431 7.62 24.62 -14.64
CA ASP A 431 7.79 25.71 -13.66
C ASP A 431 8.08 25.13 -12.26
N GLU A 432 9.15 25.65 -11.61
CA GLU A 432 9.66 25.08 -10.35
C GLU A 432 8.66 25.27 -9.19
N GLU A 433 7.93 26.39 -9.15
CA GLU A 433 6.94 26.63 -8.11
C GLU A 433 5.73 25.70 -8.26
N LEU A 434 5.24 25.53 -9.49
CA LEU A 434 4.17 24.56 -9.78
C LEU A 434 4.57 23.12 -9.45
N LEU A 435 5.80 22.73 -9.76
CA LEU A 435 6.30 21.39 -9.45
C LEU A 435 6.52 21.22 -7.93
N GLY A 436 6.94 22.28 -7.23
CA GLY A 436 7.04 22.32 -5.78
C GLY A 436 5.70 22.17 -5.08
N GLU A 437 4.64 22.84 -5.55
CA GLU A 437 3.27 22.64 -5.04
C GLU A 437 2.76 21.21 -5.32
N ALA A 438 3.12 20.63 -6.46
CA ALA A 438 2.80 19.24 -6.76
C ALA A 438 3.55 18.26 -5.83
N LEU A 439 4.80 18.55 -5.45
CA LEU A 439 5.53 17.80 -4.42
C LEU A 439 4.84 17.91 -3.06
N ARG A 440 4.48 19.15 -2.65
CA ARG A 440 3.79 19.43 -1.39
C ARG A 440 2.51 18.61 -1.23
N GLN A 441 1.63 18.60 -2.24
CA GLN A 441 0.38 17.83 -2.18
C GLN A 441 0.61 16.32 -2.00
N VAL A 442 1.71 15.77 -2.55
CA VAL A 442 2.03 14.35 -2.39
C VAL A 442 2.57 14.09 -0.99
N ILE A 443 3.47 14.95 -0.51
CA ILE A 443 3.95 14.83 0.89
C ILE A 443 2.76 14.90 1.86
N ALA A 444 1.82 15.82 1.66
CA ALA A 444 0.61 15.88 2.48
C ALA A 444 -0.22 14.58 2.39
N HIS A 445 -0.31 13.95 1.22
CA HIS A 445 -0.96 12.66 1.05
C HIS A 445 -0.24 11.54 1.82
N GLU A 446 1.10 11.43 1.71
CA GLU A 446 1.88 10.42 2.43
C GLU A 446 1.83 10.64 3.95
N VAL A 447 1.81 11.90 4.41
CA VAL A 447 1.57 12.22 5.82
C VAL A 447 0.18 11.72 6.27
N GLY A 448 -0.84 11.82 5.44
CA GLY A 448 -2.17 11.26 5.73
C GLY A 448 -2.10 9.75 6.02
N HIS A 449 -1.33 8.99 5.22
CA HIS A 449 -1.06 7.58 5.52
C HIS A 449 -0.29 7.38 6.83
N ALA A 450 0.70 8.20 7.07
CA ALA A 450 1.50 8.20 8.29
C ALA A 450 0.69 8.59 9.54
N LEU A 451 -0.43 9.27 9.37
CA LEU A 451 -1.41 9.60 10.41
C LEU A 451 -2.48 8.51 10.62
N GLY A 452 -2.51 7.48 9.77
CA GLY A 452 -3.42 6.33 9.88
C GLY A 452 -4.55 6.29 8.85
N LEU A 453 -4.60 7.21 7.87
CA LEU A 453 -5.67 7.31 6.89
C LEU A 453 -5.37 6.47 5.63
N PRO A 454 -6.23 5.54 5.21
CA PRO A 454 -6.16 4.89 3.91
C PRO A 454 -6.67 5.80 2.80
N HIS A 455 -6.57 5.35 1.54
CA HIS A 455 -7.18 6.06 0.43
C HIS A 455 -8.70 6.15 0.57
N ASN A 456 -9.25 7.33 0.24
CA ASN A 456 -10.68 7.58 0.13
C ASN A 456 -11.04 7.93 -1.32
N MET A 457 -11.32 6.91 -2.15
CA MET A 457 -11.52 7.04 -3.59
C MET A 457 -12.89 7.61 -4.02
N ILE A 458 -13.82 7.79 -3.09
CA ILE A 458 -15.14 8.39 -3.38
C ILE A 458 -15.13 9.93 -3.18
N ALA A 459 -14.07 10.45 -2.57
CA ALA A 459 -14.03 11.85 -2.19
C ALA A 459 -14.02 12.81 -3.41
N SER A 460 -13.47 12.41 -4.55
CA SER A 460 -13.49 13.17 -5.81
C SER A 460 -14.90 13.34 -6.38
N ALA A 461 -15.76 12.33 -6.21
CA ALA A 461 -17.13 12.36 -6.71
C ALA A 461 -18.08 13.26 -5.88
N SER A 462 -17.62 13.78 -4.74
CA SER A 462 -18.42 14.66 -3.89
C SER A 462 -18.57 16.08 -4.43
N TYR A 463 -17.74 16.49 -5.38
CA TYR A 463 -17.76 17.83 -5.96
C TYR A 463 -18.41 17.85 -7.34
N PRO A 464 -19.39 18.76 -7.60
CA PRO A 464 -19.93 18.92 -8.94
C PRO A 464 -18.84 19.33 -9.94
N VAL A 465 -18.84 18.73 -11.14
CA VAL A 465 -17.90 19.07 -12.23
C VAL A 465 -17.92 20.58 -12.53
N ALA A 466 -19.08 21.23 -12.47
CA ALA A 466 -19.21 22.66 -12.68
C ALA A 466 -18.45 23.48 -11.62
N SER A 467 -18.46 23.03 -10.35
CA SER A 467 -17.76 23.69 -9.25
C SER A 467 -16.24 23.58 -9.39
N LEU A 468 -15.74 22.45 -9.87
CA LEU A 468 -14.30 22.24 -10.13
C LEU A 468 -13.74 23.20 -11.20
N ARG A 469 -14.59 23.80 -12.01
CA ARG A 469 -14.26 24.81 -13.04
C ARG A 469 -14.38 26.25 -12.54
N ASP A 470 -14.83 26.45 -11.30
CA ASP A 470 -14.88 27.75 -10.66
C ASP A 470 -13.59 28.04 -9.90
N PRO A 471 -12.82 29.10 -10.26
CA PRO A 471 -11.56 29.41 -9.56
C PRO A 471 -11.72 29.69 -8.06
N ALA A 472 -12.85 30.30 -7.64
CA ALA A 472 -13.07 30.57 -6.23
C ALA A 472 -13.32 29.29 -5.44
N PHE A 473 -14.03 28.33 -6.02
CA PHE A 473 -14.23 27.01 -5.45
C PHE A 473 -12.92 26.23 -5.39
N ALA A 474 -12.19 26.11 -6.52
CA ALA A 474 -10.95 25.37 -6.63
C ALA A 474 -9.87 25.87 -5.64
N ARG A 475 -9.72 27.19 -5.48
CA ARG A 475 -8.78 27.78 -4.49
C ARG A 475 -9.14 27.42 -3.06
N LYS A 476 -10.41 27.34 -2.73
CA LYS A 476 -10.87 27.05 -1.37
C LYS A 476 -10.91 25.56 -1.06
N MET A 477 -11.45 24.76 -2.00
CA MET A 477 -11.82 23.39 -1.76
C MET A 477 -10.83 22.36 -2.36
N GLY A 478 -9.96 22.80 -3.28
CA GLY A 478 -9.14 21.87 -4.08
C GLY A 478 -9.99 21.11 -5.09
N VAL A 479 -9.56 19.92 -5.43
CA VAL A 479 -10.17 19.08 -6.48
C VAL A 479 -10.92 17.84 -5.94
N SER A 480 -10.82 17.59 -4.63
CA SER A 480 -11.46 16.46 -3.94
C SER A 480 -11.75 16.84 -2.49
N ALA A 481 -12.73 16.22 -1.87
CA ALA A 481 -13.03 16.38 -0.44
C ALA A 481 -11.97 15.76 0.49
N SER A 482 -11.05 14.99 -0.04
CA SER A 482 -9.93 14.40 0.71
C SER A 482 -8.64 14.44 -0.10
N ILE A 483 -7.53 14.77 0.55
CA ILE A 483 -6.18 14.61 0.00
C ILE A 483 -5.85 13.14 -0.23
N MET A 484 -6.54 12.22 0.48
CA MET A 484 -6.34 10.77 0.39
C MET A 484 -6.97 10.13 -0.85
N ASP A 485 -7.70 10.91 -1.66
CA ASP A 485 -8.14 10.48 -2.99
C ASP A 485 -7.00 10.59 -4.01
N TYR A 486 -7.03 9.77 -5.04
CA TYR A 486 -6.12 9.90 -6.18
C TYR A 486 -6.63 10.84 -7.28
N ALA A 487 -7.42 11.82 -6.92
CA ALA A 487 -7.91 12.90 -7.80
C ALA A 487 -6.79 13.81 -8.34
N ARG A 488 -5.71 13.29 -8.79
CA ARG A 488 -4.39 13.87 -9.10
C ARG A 488 -4.36 15.38 -9.36
N GLN A 489 -4.89 15.84 -10.51
CA GLN A 489 -4.98 17.25 -10.90
C GLN A 489 -6.36 17.56 -11.51
N ASN A 490 -6.74 18.85 -11.53
CA ASN A 490 -8.00 19.29 -12.13
C ASN A 490 -7.98 19.25 -13.66
N TYR A 491 -8.23 18.06 -14.20
CA TYR A 491 -8.28 17.85 -15.65
C TYR A 491 -9.61 18.27 -16.31
N VAL A 492 -10.64 18.64 -15.52
CA VAL A 492 -11.92 19.07 -16.05
C VAL A 492 -11.94 20.57 -16.37
N ALA A 493 -11.03 21.34 -15.80
CA ALA A 493 -10.90 22.77 -16.06
C ALA A 493 -10.58 23.03 -17.54
N GLN A 494 -11.21 24.03 -18.13
CA GLN A 494 -11.11 24.37 -19.55
C GLN A 494 -10.37 25.71 -19.74
N PRO A 495 -9.73 25.92 -20.90
CA PRO A 495 -9.24 27.25 -21.26
C PRO A 495 -10.32 28.30 -21.11
N GLY A 496 -10.06 29.35 -20.34
CA GLY A 496 -11.00 30.44 -20.07
C GLY A 496 -11.77 30.33 -18.75
N ASP A 497 -11.67 29.24 -18.01
CA ASP A 497 -12.29 29.12 -16.68
C ASP A 497 -11.58 29.98 -15.62
N GLY A 498 -10.34 30.43 -15.86
CA GLY A 498 -9.63 31.37 -15.00
C GLY A 498 -8.90 30.73 -13.81
N LEU A 499 -8.66 29.40 -13.84
CA LEU A 499 -7.80 28.72 -12.88
C LEU A 499 -6.33 28.99 -13.18
N GLU A 500 -5.50 29.13 -12.17
CA GLU A 500 -4.07 29.46 -12.29
C GLU A 500 -3.22 28.65 -11.30
N GLY A 501 -2.00 28.27 -11.70
CA GLY A 501 -0.98 27.66 -10.84
C GLY A 501 -1.50 26.48 -10.03
N ALA A 502 -1.52 26.62 -8.71
CA ALA A 502 -1.94 25.58 -7.76
C ALA A 502 -3.47 25.38 -7.64
N ASP A 503 -4.29 26.18 -8.37
CA ASP A 503 -5.75 25.95 -8.39
C ASP A 503 -6.12 24.57 -8.99
N PHE A 504 -5.19 23.96 -9.71
CA PHE A 504 -5.37 22.63 -10.31
C PHE A 504 -5.04 21.47 -9.37
N LEU A 505 -4.59 21.73 -8.13
CA LEU A 505 -4.02 20.72 -7.25
C LEU A 505 -4.94 20.36 -6.09
N ARG A 506 -4.73 19.16 -5.53
CA ARG A 506 -5.41 18.68 -4.32
C ARG A 506 -4.98 19.49 -3.08
N ARG A 507 -5.83 19.47 -2.06
CA ARG A 507 -5.60 20.08 -0.74
C ARG A 507 -6.18 19.18 0.34
N ILE A 508 -5.79 19.44 1.60
CA ILE A 508 -6.52 18.91 2.75
C ILE A 508 -7.97 19.37 2.64
N GLY A 509 -8.90 18.44 2.64
CA GLY A 509 -10.32 18.68 2.38
C GLY A 509 -11.23 18.45 3.58
N PRO A 510 -12.53 18.69 3.42
CA PRO A 510 -13.51 18.51 4.51
C PRO A 510 -13.52 17.10 5.12
N TYR A 511 -13.33 16.07 4.30
CA TYR A 511 -13.24 14.71 4.80
C TYR A 511 -12.01 14.52 5.71
N ASP A 512 -10.87 15.08 5.33
CA ASP A 512 -9.63 14.93 6.10
C ASP A 512 -9.78 15.57 7.49
N HIS A 513 -10.38 16.76 7.57
CA HIS A 513 -10.71 17.41 8.84
C HIS A 513 -11.63 16.54 9.70
N TYR A 514 -12.67 15.97 9.09
CA TYR A 514 -13.59 15.08 9.78
C TYR A 514 -12.94 13.78 10.25
N ALA A 515 -12.13 13.15 9.40
CA ALA A 515 -11.47 11.91 9.75
C ALA A 515 -10.45 12.11 10.89
N ILE A 516 -9.68 13.21 10.86
CA ILE A 516 -8.77 13.58 11.95
C ILE A 516 -9.55 13.89 13.23
N GLU A 517 -10.63 14.67 13.15
CA GLU A 517 -11.48 14.92 14.31
C GLU A 517 -12.00 13.61 14.92
N TRP A 518 -12.56 12.73 14.10
CA TRP A 518 -13.11 11.45 14.50
C TRP A 518 -12.05 10.52 15.13
N GLY A 519 -10.85 10.48 14.58
CA GLY A 519 -9.77 9.59 15.05
C GLY A 519 -8.98 10.11 16.24
N TYR A 520 -8.77 11.44 16.32
CA TYR A 520 -7.83 12.03 17.29
C TYR A 520 -8.48 12.85 18.39
N ARG A 521 -9.70 13.34 18.22
CA ARG A 521 -10.35 14.12 19.27
C ARG A 521 -10.52 13.28 20.52
N VAL A 522 -10.00 13.78 21.66
CA VAL A 522 -10.16 13.15 22.96
C VAL A 522 -11.61 13.35 23.43
N ILE A 523 -12.22 12.30 23.94
CA ILE A 523 -13.56 12.31 24.54
C ILE A 523 -13.35 12.20 26.06
N PRO A 524 -13.39 13.32 26.80
CA PRO A 524 -13.00 13.34 28.21
C PRO A 524 -13.89 12.47 29.11
N GLU A 525 -15.16 12.29 28.72
CA GLU A 525 -16.15 11.54 29.51
C GLU A 525 -16.04 10.01 29.33
N ALA A 526 -15.27 9.56 28.33
CA ALA A 526 -15.11 8.13 28.05
C ALA A 526 -13.93 7.58 28.87
N GLU A 527 -14.19 6.52 29.63
CA GLU A 527 -13.17 5.80 30.41
C GLU A 527 -12.64 4.58 29.64
N THR A 528 -13.48 3.96 28.81
CA THR A 528 -13.17 2.77 28.01
C THR A 528 -13.34 3.03 26.51
N PRO A 529 -12.76 2.20 25.62
CA PRO A 529 -13.02 2.28 24.20
C PRO A 529 -14.50 2.09 23.82
N GLU A 530 -15.23 1.32 24.60
CA GLU A 530 -16.68 1.07 24.44
C GLU A 530 -17.50 2.33 24.69
N ASP A 531 -17.09 3.18 25.63
CA ASP A 531 -17.78 4.45 25.95
C ASP A 531 -17.67 5.46 24.81
N GLU A 532 -16.61 5.37 23.98
CA GLU A 532 -16.44 6.24 22.82
C GLU A 532 -17.44 5.94 21.68
N LYS A 533 -17.86 4.67 21.52
CA LYS A 533 -18.70 4.23 20.38
C LYS A 533 -19.96 5.07 20.15
N PRO A 534 -20.80 5.37 21.17
CA PRO A 534 -22.01 6.14 20.94
C PRO A 534 -21.74 7.58 20.50
N VAL A 535 -20.65 8.18 20.99
CA VAL A 535 -20.25 9.56 20.63
C VAL A 535 -19.73 9.58 19.19
N LEU A 536 -18.86 8.65 18.84
CA LEU A 536 -18.30 8.52 17.51
C LEU A 536 -19.37 8.20 16.45
N ASP A 537 -20.34 7.34 16.79
CA ASP A 537 -21.49 7.06 15.93
C ASP A 537 -22.35 8.30 15.70
N ALA A 538 -22.63 9.08 16.75
CA ALA A 538 -23.39 10.31 16.61
C ALA A 538 -22.71 11.34 15.68
N TRP A 539 -21.36 11.38 15.66
CA TRP A 539 -20.62 12.25 14.73
C TRP A 539 -20.74 11.76 13.29
N ILE A 540 -20.73 10.43 13.06
CA ILE A 540 -20.97 9.85 11.73
C ILE A 540 -22.37 10.18 11.25
N LEU A 541 -23.40 9.94 12.06
CA LEU A 541 -24.80 10.19 11.73
C LEU A 541 -25.05 11.68 11.39
N ALA A 542 -24.39 12.60 12.09
CA ALA A 542 -24.49 14.04 11.80
C ALA A 542 -23.95 14.45 10.44
N LYS A 543 -23.16 13.60 9.77
CA LYS A 543 -22.51 13.83 8.47
C LYS A 543 -23.04 12.91 7.36
N ALA A 544 -23.89 11.93 7.68
CA ALA A 544 -24.25 10.82 6.79
C ALA A 544 -24.91 11.26 5.47
N ASP A 545 -25.63 12.38 5.46
CA ASP A 545 -26.35 12.89 4.27
C ASP A 545 -25.46 13.75 3.34
N ASP A 546 -24.28 14.15 3.78
CA ASP A 546 -23.37 15.00 3.00
C ASP A 546 -22.33 14.16 2.27
N PRO A 547 -22.30 14.16 0.93
CA PRO A 547 -21.36 13.33 0.16
C PRO A 547 -19.89 13.66 0.43
N MET A 548 -19.55 14.85 0.94
CA MET A 548 -18.19 15.23 1.26
C MET A 548 -17.58 14.42 2.41
N TYR A 549 -18.39 13.74 3.21
CA TYR A 549 -17.92 12.94 4.36
C TYR A 549 -18.03 11.43 4.15
N ARG A 550 -18.31 10.99 2.93
CA ARG A 550 -18.35 9.57 2.59
C ARG A 550 -16.96 8.97 2.50
N PHE A 551 -16.89 7.70 2.85
CA PHE A 551 -15.67 6.89 2.68
C PHE A 551 -15.90 5.81 1.62
N GLY A 552 -14.95 5.69 0.69
CA GLY A 552 -14.89 4.63 -0.31
C GLY A 552 -13.47 4.10 -0.43
N ALA A 553 -13.24 2.88 0.05
CA ALA A 553 -11.92 2.27 0.05
C ALA A 553 -11.41 2.00 -1.38
N GLN A 554 -10.09 2.08 -1.57
CA GLN A 554 -9.46 1.64 -2.81
C GLN A 554 -9.58 0.13 -2.97
N THR A 555 -10.13 -0.30 -4.10
CA THR A 555 -10.19 -1.71 -4.48
C THR A 555 -9.56 -1.93 -5.87
N SER A 556 -9.12 -3.16 -6.14
CA SER A 556 -8.53 -3.52 -7.45
C SER A 556 -9.56 -3.56 -8.58
N SER A 557 -10.84 -3.69 -8.24
CA SER A 557 -11.96 -3.78 -9.19
C SER A 557 -13.19 -3.10 -8.59
N PRO A 558 -13.22 -1.75 -8.55
CA PRO A 558 -14.33 -1.02 -7.97
C PRO A 558 -15.62 -1.29 -8.75
N THR A 559 -16.71 -1.54 -8.02
CA THR A 559 -18.06 -1.67 -8.57
C THR A 559 -18.82 -0.36 -8.51
N ASP A 560 -18.48 0.49 -7.56
CA ASP A 560 -19.04 1.84 -7.44
C ASP A 560 -18.31 2.79 -8.41
N PRO A 561 -19.03 3.36 -9.40
CA PRO A 561 -18.42 4.30 -10.35
C PRO A 561 -18.01 5.64 -9.72
N ARG A 562 -18.38 5.91 -8.48
CA ARG A 562 -17.96 7.10 -7.73
C ARG A 562 -16.64 6.89 -6.99
N SER A 563 -16.19 5.63 -6.82
CA SER A 563 -14.98 5.28 -6.05
C SER A 563 -13.90 4.72 -6.96
N GLN A 564 -13.30 5.58 -7.77
CA GLN A 564 -12.32 5.19 -8.76
C GLN A 564 -10.97 5.89 -8.54
N THR A 565 -9.95 5.42 -9.24
CA THR A 565 -8.61 6.02 -9.22
C THR A 565 -8.49 7.08 -10.32
N GLU A 566 -8.12 8.29 -9.96
CA GLU A 566 -7.83 9.40 -10.88
C GLU A 566 -9.06 9.93 -11.65
N ASP A 567 -10.25 9.76 -11.10
CA ASP A 567 -11.48 10.40 -11.56
C ASP A 567 -11.72 11.74 -10.86
N LEU A 568 -12.64 12.53 -11.36
CA LEU A 568 -13.06 13.82 -10.81
C LEU A 568 -14.55 14.05 -11.03
N GLY A 569 -15.18 14.63 -10.01
CA GLY A 569 -16.52 15.17 -10.09
C GLY A 569 -17.63 14.12 -10.04
N ASP A 570 -18.85 14.63 -9.89
CA ASP A 570 -20.07 13.85 -9.70
C ASP A 570 -20.62 13.20 -10.98
N ASP A 571 -20.05 13.52 -12.15
CA ASP A 571 -20.48 13.04 -13.46
C ASP A 571 -19.29 12.49 -14.27
N PRO A 572 -19.04 11.18 -14.25
CA PRO A 572 -17.92 10.56 -14.97
C PRO A 572 -17.96 10.79 -16.49
N VAL A 573 -19.14 10.87 -17.11
CA VAL A 573 -19.27 11.12 -18.54
C VAL A 573 -18.87 12.54 -18.90
N LEU A 574 -19.36 13.53 -18.15
CA LEU A 574 -19.01 14.95 -18.36
C LEU A 574 -17.54 15.19 -18.06
N ALA A 575 -17.04 14.69 -16.93
CA ALA A 575 -15.63 14.84 -16.55
C ALA A 575 -14.70 14.23 -17.60
N SER A 576 -14.97 13.02 -18.03
CA SER A 576 -14.18 12.34 -19.09
C SER A 576 -14.26 13.07 -20.42
N SER A 577 -15.42 13.61 -20.78
CA SER A 577 -15.58 14.43 -22.00
C SER A 577 -14.69 15.67 -21.99
N LEU A 578 -14.67 16.40 -20.87
CA LEU A 578 -13.82 17.59 -20.68
C LEU A 578 -12.33 17.23 -20.66
N GLY A 579 -11.97 16.13 -19.96
CA GLY A 579 -10.60 15.63 -19.93
C GLY A 579 -10.09 15.23 -21.33
N LEU A 580 -10.88 14.48 -22.10
CA LEU A 580 -10.53 14.12 -23.49
C LEU A 580 -10.38 15.36 -24.37
N GLN A 581 -11.25 16.36 -24.24
CA GLN A 581 -11.12 17.63 -24.98
C GLN A 581 -9.82 18.34 -24.65
N ASN A 582 -9.36 18.28 -23.38
CA ASN A 582 -8.07 18.85 -22.99
C ASN A 582 -6.90 18.06 -23.59
N LEU A 583 -6.94 16.73 -23.57
CA LEU A 583 -5.92 15.89 -24.21
C LEU A 583 -5.85 16.14 -25.73
N GLU A 584 -6.99 16.34 -26.40
CA GLU A 584 -7.06 16.70 -27.84
C GLU A 584 -6.38 18.03 -28.14
N ARG A 585 -6.43 19.00 -27.19
CA ARG A 585 -5.72 20.28 -27.33
C ARG A 585 -4.22 20.15 -27.03
N VAL A 586 -3.85 19.30 -26.08
CA VAL A 586 -2.47 19.07 -25.67
C VAL A 586 -1.69 18.26 -26.72
N ALA A 587 -2.31 17.22 -27.29
CA ALA A 587 -1.64 16.29 -28.20
C ALA A 587 -0.81 17.00 -29.31
N PRO A 588 -1.37 17.93 -30.11
CA PRO A 588 -0.59 18.60 -31.16
C PRO A 588 0.47 19.57 -30.63
N LYS A 589 0.43 19.89 -29.33
CA LYS A 589 1.39 20.80 -28.67
C LYS A 589 2.58 20.10 -28.06
N LEU A 590 2.51 18.79 -27.86
CA LEU A 590 3.60 18.02 -27.25
C LEU A 590 4.92 18.22 -27.99
N LEU A 591 4.92 18.25 -29.32
CA LEU A 591 6.13 18.46 -30.11
C LEU A 591 6.82 19.79 -29.78
N GLU A 592 6.05 20.85 -29.54
CA GLU A 592 6.54 22.17 -29.17
C GLU A 592 7.00 22.21 -27.69
N TRP A 593 6.19 21.64 -26.78
CA TRP A 593 6.40 21.74 -25.35
C TRP A 593 7.52 20.83 -24.81
N THR A 594 7.85 19.77 -25.55
CA THR A 594 8.94 18.85 -25.21
C THR A 594 10.25 19.17 -25.93
N ALA A 595 10.26 20.17 -26.81
CA ALA A 595 11.43 20.51 -27.60
C ALA A 595 12.56 21.05 -26.73
N SER A 596 13.76 20.46 -26.84
CA SER A 596 15.00 20.92 -26.23
C SER A 596 16.10 20.89 -27.26
N GLU A 597 16.92 21.97 -27.31
CA GLU A 597 17.98 22.11 -28.31
C GLU A 597 19.04 21.01 -28.16
N GLY A 598 19.28 20.26 -29.24
CA GLY A 598 20.27 19.18 -29.28
C GLY A 598 19.81 17.84 -28.76
N GLU A 599 18.59 17.75 -28.15
CA GLU A 599 18.05 16.51 -27.64
C GLU A 599 17.19 15.75 -28.66
N GLY A 600 16.98 14.45 -28.42
CA GLY A 600 16.11 13.62 -29.24
C GLY A 600 14.64 13.70 -28.81
N TYR A 601 13.79 12.85 -29.40
CA TYR A 601 12.35 12.84 -29.16
C TYR A 601 11.92 11.93 -27.98
N GLY A 602 12.81 11.62 -27.04
CA GLY A 602 12.52 10.72 -25.90
C GLY A 602 11.38 11.22 -25.02
N ASP A 603 11.40 12.50 -24.63
CA ASP A 603 10.34 13.11 -23.83
C ASP A 603 9.00 13.17 -24.60
N LEU A 604 9.03 13.42 -25.92
CA LEU A 604 7.84 13.37 -26.77
C LEU A 604 7.25 11.97 -26.82
N GLU A 605 8.06 10.94 -26.99
CA GLU A 605 7.64 9.53 -27.02
C GLU A 605 6.99 9.12 -25.71
N GLU A 606 7.63 9.46 -24.59
CA GLU A 606 7.12 9.19 -23.26
C GLU A 606 5.76 9.86 -23.02
N LEU A 607 5.70 11.18 -23.20
CA LEU A 607 4.49 11.97 -22.96
C LEU A 607 3.33 11.59 -23.88
N TYR A 608 3.64 11.26 -25.15
CA TYR A 608 2.61 10.74 -26.06
C TYR A 608 2.08 9.37 -25.60
N GLY A 609 2.95 8.49 -25.11
CA GLY A 609 2.55 7.21 -24.52
C GLY A 609 1.64 7.38 -23.29
N GLU A 610 2.01 8.29 -22.40
CA GLU A 610 1.22 8.62 -21.20
C GLU A 610 -0.11 9.31 -21.55
N LEU A 611 -0.14 10.18 -22.58
CA LEU A 611 -1.38 10.80 -23.10
C LEU A 611 -2.38 9.76 -23.57
N VAL A 612 -1.94 8.75 -24.33
CA VAL A 612 -2.79 7.62 -24.75
C VAL A 612 -3.29 6.82 -23.53
N GLY A 613 -2.39 6.62 -22.55
CA GLY A 613 -2.72 6.00 -21.26
C GLY A 613 -3.81 6.77 -20.50
N GLN A 614 -3.70 8.10 -20.44
CA GLN A 614 -4.64 8.98 -19.76
C GLN A 614 -6.01 9.01 -20.46
N ALA A 615 -6.03 9.08 -21.80
CA ALA A 615 -7.27 8.98 -22.57
C ALA A 615 -8.03 7.67 -22.27
N ARG A 616 -7.28 6.55 -22.23
CA ARG A 616 -7.86 5.24 -21.89
C ARG A 616 -8.41 5.22 -20.46
N ARG A 617 -7.77 5.91 -19.52
CA ARG A 617 -8.23 6.00 -18.12
C ARG A 617 -9.55 6.75 -18.03
N TYR A 618 -9.68 7.91 -18.67
CA TYR A 618 -10.94 8.66 -18.70
C TYR A 618 -12.08 7.83 -19.32
N LEU A 619 -11.82 7.09 -20.40
CA LEU A 619 -12.82 6.18 -20.97
C LEU A 619 -13.19 5.04 -20.00
N GLY A 620 -12.22 4.53 -19.23
CA GLY A 620 -12.43 3.51 -18.20
C GLY A 620 -13.35 3.97 -17.07
N HIS A 621 -13.27 5.25 -16.67
CA HIS A 621 -14.18 5.82 -15.67
C HIS A 621 -15.64 5.75 -16.14
N VAL A 622 -15.89 5.98 -17.41
CA VAL A 622 -17.24 5.89 -17.97
C VAL A 622 -17.71 4.43 -18.06
N VAL A 623 -16.80 3.49 -18.37
CA VAL A 623 -17.15 2.05 -18.40
C VAL A 623 -17.69 1.58 -17.05
N SER A 624 -17.23 2.15 -15.94
CA SER A 624 -17.65 1.72 -14.60
C SER A 624 -19.13 1.94 -14.30
N LEU A 625 -19.79 2.89 -15.00
CA LEU A 625 -21.23 3.12 -14.90
C LEU A 625 -22.04 1.92 -15.41
N VAL A 626 -21.56 1.20 -16.42
CA VAL A 626 -22.28 0.07 -17.03
C VAL A 626 -22.18 -1.14 -16.10
N GLY A 627 -23.31 -1.65 -15.61
CA GLY A 627 -23.36 -2.68 -14.57
C GLY A 627 -22.65 -2.24 -13.28
N GLY A 628 -22.59 -0.94 -13.01
CA GLY A 628 -22.08 -0.34 -11.79
C GLY A 628 -23.09 -0.45 -10.65
N VAL A 629 -22.59 -0.40 -9.41
CA VAL A 629 -23.42 -0.45 -8.18
C VAL A 629 -22.88 0.62 -7.23
N TYR A 630 -23.71 1.57 -6.88
CA TYR A 630 -23.42 2.54 -5.83
C TYR A 630 -23.36 1.85 -4.46
N GLU A 631 -22.35 2.16 -3.66
CA GLU A 631 -22.19 1.64 -2.31
C GLU A 631 -22.23 2.78 -1.29
N ASP A 632 -23.30 2.85 -0.51
CA ASP A 632 -23.48 3.81 0.58
C ASP A 632 -23.37 3.08 1.92
N LEU A 633 -22.20 3.13 2.55
CA LEU A 633 -21.92 2.42 3.80
C LEU A 633 -22.87 2.86 4.92
N LYS A 634 -23.51 1.90 5.59
CA LYS A 634 -24.52 2.10 6.63
C LYS A 634 -24.35 1.11 7.77
N ALA A 635 -24.72 1.55 8.98
CA ALA A 635 -24.98 0.66 10.09
C ALA A 635 -26.43 0.15 10.06
N THR A 636 -26.74 -0.88 10.86
CA THR A 636 -28.04 -1.58 10.83
C THR A 636 -29.22 -0.74 11.29
N ASP A 637 -28.99 0.35 11.98
CA ASP A 637 -29.97 1.33 12.47
C ASP A 637 -30.17 2.51 11.50
N GLN A 638 -29.44 2.55 10.38
CA GLN A 638 -29.64 3.55 9.32
C GLN A 638 -30.60 3.03 8.25
N GLU A 639 -31.53 3.88 7.82
CA GLU A 639 -32.49 3.54 6.76
C GLU A 639 -31.83 3.50 5.37
N GLY A 640 -32.43 2.75 4.46
CA GLY A 640 -32.06 2.66 3.05
C GLY A 640 -31.10 1.52 2.75
N ARG A 641 -30.82 1.35 1.46
CA ARG A 641 -29.96 0.28 0.94
C ARG A 641 -28.48 0.68 1.03
N VAL A 642 -27.62 -0.29 1.20
CA VAL A 642 -26.17 -0.14 1.06
C VAL A 642 -25.79 -0.18 -0.42
N PHE A 643 -26.35 -1.11 -1.18
CA PHE A 643 -26.05 -1.31 -2.59
C PHE A 643 -27.24 -0.92 -3.48
N THR A 644 -26.98 -0.07 -4.49
CA THR A 644 -27.99 0.37 -5.43
C THR A 644 -27.43 0.35 -6.87
N PRO A 645 -28.03 -0.41 -7.81
CA PRO A 645 -27.60 -0.42 -9.19
C PRO A 645 -27.65 0.97 -9.83
N VAL A 646 -26.69 1.28 -10.71
CA VAL A 646 -26.67 2.51 -11.48
C VAL A 646 -27.97 2.62 -12.32
N PRO A 647 -28.64 3.78 -12.41
CA PRO A 647 -29.84 3.97 -13.22
C PRO A 647 -29.63 3.64 -14.68
N LYS A 648 -30.68 3.08 -15.32
CA LYS A 648 -30.66 2.69 -16.75
C LYS A 648 -30.20 3.81 -17.68
N GLU A 649 -30.73 5.00 -17.49
CA GLU A 649 -30.43 6.17 -18.30
C GLU A 649 -28.96 6.57 -18.24
N GLU A 650 -28.32 6.44 -17.09
CA GLU A 650 -26.90 6.73 -16.91
C GLU A 650 -26.05 5.69 -17.61
N GLN A 651 -26.42 4.40 -17.53
CA GLN A 651 -25.74 3.33 -18.23
C GLN A 651 -25.84 3.49 -19.76
N GLN A 652 -27.02 3.82 -20.26
CA GLN A 652 -27.24 4.11 -21.70
C GLN A 652 -26.41 5.32 -22.17
N ARG A 653 -26.36 6.39 -21.38
CA ARG A 653 -25.54 7.57 -21.66
C ARG A 653 -24.05 7.22 -21.69
N ALA A 654 -23.60 6.36 -20.78
CA ALA A 654 -22.23 5.87 -20.76
C ALA A 654 -21.88 5.07 -22.02
N VAL A 655 -22.73 4.13 -22.43
CA VAL A 655 -22.50 3.34 -23.66
C VAL A 655 -22.51 4.22 -24.90
N ALA A 656 -23.42 5.17 -25.00
CA ALA A 656 -23.47 6.12 -26.12
C ALA A 656 -22.19 6.96 -26.23
N PHE A 657 -21.68 7.47 -25.08
CA PHE A 657 -20.41 8.18 -25.02
C PHE A 657 -19.22 7.29 -25.44
N LEU A 658 -19.16 6.05 -24.95
CA LEU A 658 -18.10 5.12 -25.32
C LEU A 658 -18.16 4.70 -26.81
N ALA A 659 -19.35 4.59 -27.39
CA ALA A 659 -19.51 4.36 -28.83
C ALA A 659 -18.84 5.47 -29.65
N GLU A 660 -19.06 6.73 -29.26
CA GLU A 660 -18.50 7.89 -29.95
C GLU A 660 -17.02 8.10 -29.70
N ARG A 661 -16.57 7.95 -28.43
CA ARG A 661 -15.24 8.41 -28.00
C ARG A 661 -14.20 7.29 -27.92
N ALA A 662 -14.63 6.04 -27.70
CA ALA A 662 -13.75 4.88 -27.53
C ALA A 662 -13.78 3.92 -28.70
N LEU A 663 -14.99 3.52 -29.16
CA LEU A 663 -15.15 2.53 -30.22
C LEU A 663 -15.02 3.13 -31.62
N ALA A 664 -15.30 4.41 -31.83
CA ALA A 664 -14.88 5.13 -33.02
C ALA A 664 -13.36 5.30 -33.11
N THR A 665 -12.81 5.48 -34.31
CA THR A 665 -11.36 5.66 -34.47
C THR A 665 -10.93 7.03 -33.95
N PRO A 666 -10.02 7.10 -32.95
CA PRO A 666 -9.56 8.35 -32.35
C PRO A 666 -8.54 9.06 -33.25
N THR A 667 -9.02 9.74 -34.30
CA THR A 667 -8.17 10.38 -35.32
C THR A 667 -7.20 11.43 -34.77
N TRP A 668 -7.55 12.06 -33.63
CA TRP A 668 -6.69 13.04 -32.95
C TRP A 668 -5.38 12.44 -32.39
N LEU A 669 -5.33 11.11 -32.18
CA LEU A 669 -4.11 10.38 -31.83
C LEU A 669 -3.26 9.96 -33.04
N LEU A 670 -3.67 10.29 -34.25
CA LEU A 670 -3.04 9.78 -35.49
C LEU A 670 -2.27 10.89 -36.23
N ASP A 671 -1.76 11.90 -35.51
CA ASP A 671 -0.97 12.97 -36.12
C ASP A 671 0.35 12.43 -36.68
N PRO A 672 0.56 12.45 -38.03
CA PRO A 672 1.79 11.95 -38.65
C PRO A 672 3.03 12.75 -38.22
N GLU A 673 2.87 14.05 -37.89
CA GLU A 673 4.00 14.90 -37.48
C GLU A 673 4.58 14.46 -36.14
N ILE A 674 3.77 13.89 -35.26
CA ILE A 674 4.24 13.29 -34.01
C ILE A 674 4.69 11.86 -34.25
N LEU A 675 3.82 11.02 -34.83
CA LEU A 675 4.05 9.59 -34.92
C LEU A 675 5.33 9.22 -35.68
N ARG A 676 5.68 9.96 -36.75
CA ARG A 676 6.89 9.67 -37.53
C ARG A 676 8.19 10.13 -36.84
N ARG A 677 8.10 10.83 -35.74
CA ARG A 677 9.28 11.19 -34.90
C ARG A 677 9.52 10.18 -33.79
N ILE A 678 8.46 9.48 -33.32
CA ILE A 678 8.55 8.56 -32.19
C ILE A 678 8.37 7.08 -32.56
N SER A 679 7.89 6.78 -33.76
CA SER A 679 7.60 5.40 -34.17
C SER A 679 7.83 5.16 -35.64
N ARG A 680 8.30 3.96 -36.00
CA ARG A 680 8.45 3.49 -37.39
C ARG A 680 7.12 2.99 -37.99
N GLY A 681 6.12 2.70 -37.12
CA GLY A 681 4.82 2.14 -37.44
C GLY A 681 4.12 1.61 -36.19
N GLY A 682 2.98 0.93 -36.33
CA GLY A 682 2.26 0.31 -35.20
C GLY A 682 1.06 1.13 -34.69
N GLU A 683 0.66 2.17 -35.40
CA GLU A 683 -0.49 3.01 -35.04
C GLU A 683 -1.80 2.21 -34.99
N VAL A 684 -1.98 1.26 -35.94
CA VAL A 684 -3.15 0.38 -35.98
C VAL A 684 -3.24 -0.49 -34.76
N ASP A 685 -2.10 -1.05 -34.31
CA ASP A 685 -2.05 -1.90 -33.12
C ASP A 685 -2.27 -1.10 -31.83
N ARG A 686 -1.76 0.13 -31.76
CA ARG A 686 -1.94 1.03 -30.61
C ARG A 686 -3.42 1.39 -30.42
N VAL A 687 -4.10 1.80 -31.49
CA VAL A 687 -5.54 2.11 -31.47
C VAL A 687 -6.34 0.85 -31.14
N ARG A 688 -6.04 -0.27 -31.80
CA ARG A 688 -6.70 -1.55 -31.52
C ARG A 688 -6.56 -1.94 -30.04
N SER A 689 -5.36 -1.84 -29.49
CA SER A 689 -5.12 -2.17 -28.07
C SER A 689 -5.98 -1.33 -27.11
N MET A 690 -6.10 -0.03 -27.38
CA MET A 690 -6.96 0.86 -26.59
C MET A 690 -8.43 0.46 -26.69
N GLN A 691 -8.93 0.30 -27.93
CA GLN A 691 -10.33 -0.05 -28.20
C GLN A 691 -10.71 -1.42 -27.67
N THR A 692 -9.84 -2.42 -27.86
CA THR A 692 -10.04 -3.79 -27.36
C THR A 692 -10.12 -3.82 -25.83
N ARG A 693 -9.30 -3.03 -25.14
CA ARG A 693 -9.35 -2.96 -23.69
C ARG A 693 -10.69 -2.42 -23.18
N ILE A 694 -11.20 -1.34 -23.76
CA ILE A 694 -12.52 -0.79 -23.42
C ILE A 694 -13.62 -1.81 -23.72
N LEU A 695 -13.57 -2.45 -24.87
CA LEU A 695 -14.53 -3.50 -25.25
C LEU A 695 -14.51 -4.67 -24.24
N HIS A 696 -13.33 -5.14 -23.85
CA HIS A 696 -13.20 -6.22 -22.86
C HIS A 696 -13.70 -5.81 -21.47
N GLN A 697 -13.52 -4.56 -21.08
CA GLN A 697 -14.05 -4.03 -19.83
C GLN A 697 -15.59 -3.92 -19.86
N LEU A 698 -16.17 -3.48 -20.98
CA LEU A 698 -17.63 -3.47 -21.16
C LEU A 698 -18.23 -4.88 -21.11
N LEU A 699 -17.55 -5.84 -21.72
CA LEU A 699 -17.99 -7.25 -21.80
C LEU A 699 -17.28 -8.12 -20.75
N ASP A 700 -16.96 -7.56 -19.58
CA ASP A 700 -16.40 -8.30 -18.46
C ASP A 700 -17.47 -9.21 -17.80
N PRO A 701 -17.20 -10.51 -17.56
CA PRO A 701 -18.20 -11.45 -17.04
C PRO A 701 -18.85 -11.02 -15.71
N ALA A 702 -18.06 -10.46 -14.78
CA ALA A 702 -18.61 -10.02 -13.50
C ALA A 702 -19.56 -8.81 -13.68
N ARG A 703 -19.29 -7.93 -14.66
CA ARG A 703 -20.16 -6.83 -15.07
C ARG A 703 -21.44 -7.34 -15.73
N LEU A 704 -21.29 -8.27 -16.68
CA LEU A 704 -22.43 -8.84 -17.38
C LEU A 704 -23.37 -9.59 -16.42
N ARG A 705 -22.83 -10.31 -15.44
CA ARG A 705 -23.60 -10.95 -14.37
C ARG A 705 -24.44 -9.93 -13.60
N ARG A 706 -23.85 -8.77 -13.21
CA ARG A 706 -24.61 -7.74 -12.49
C ARG A 706 -25.76 -7.15 -13.33
N LEU A 707 -25.64 -7.08 -14.63
CA LEU A 707 -26.75 -6.67 -15.49
C LEU A 707 -27.89 -7.70 -15.49
N VAL A 708 -27.57 -9.00 -15.51
CA VAL A 708 -28.58 -10.07 -15.41
C VAL A 708 -29.25 -10.05 -14.03
N GLU A 709 -28.49 -9.86 -12.98
CA GLU A 709 -29.01 -9.76 -11.60
C GLU A 709 -29.92 -8.53 -11.41
N ASP A 710 -29.53 -7.40 -12.02
CA ASP A 710 -30.30 -6.15 -12.01
C ASP A 710 -31.62 -6.28 -12.80
N GLU A 711 -31.59 -6.94 -13.97
CA GLU A 711 -32.80 -7.23 -14.75
C GLU A 711 -33.77 -8.13 -13.95
N LEU A 712 -33.26 -9.12 -13.20
CA LEU A 712 -34.07 -9.96 -12.33
C LEU A 712 -34.75 -9.15 -11.20
N GLU A 713 -34.09 -8.15 -10.65
CA GLU A 713 -34.61 -7.32 -9.56
C GLU A 713 -35.56 -6.21 -10.07
N ARG A 714 -35.17 -5.47 -11.11
CA ARG A 714 -35.87 -4.25 -11.56
C ARG A 714 -36.68 -4.43 -12.84
N GLY A 715 -36.54 -5.53 -13.56
CA GLY A 715 -37.26 -5.80 -14.80
C GLY A 715 -36.99 -4.75 -15.89
N GLU A 716 -38.03 -4.12 -16.42
CA GLU A 716 -37.93 -3.12 -17.52
C GLU A 716 -37.16 -1.84 -17.11
N GLU A 717 -37.01 -1.57 -15.83
CA GLU A 717 -36.23 -0.43 -15.31
C GLU A 717 -34.70 -0.69 -15.33
N ALA A 718 -34.29 -1.95 -15.51
CA ALA A 718 -32.87 -2.30 -15.63
C ALA A 718 -32.35 -2.06 -17.05
N TYR A 719 -31.06 -1.73 -17.17
CA TYR A 719 -30.33 -1.81 -18.43
C TYR A 719 -29.89 -3.24 -18.62
N THR A 720 -30.48 -3.94 -19.59
CA THR A 720 -30.33 -5.38 -19.72
C THR A 720 -29.06 -5.80 -20.45
N LEU A 721 -28.59 -7.02 -20.22
CA LEU A 721 -27.49 -7.61 -20.98
C LEU A 721 -27.79 -7.63 -22.48
N THR A 722 -29.02 -7.89 -22.88
CA THR A 722 -29.45 -7.88 -24.29
C THR A 722 -29.33 -6.49 -24.92
N GLU A 723 -29.73 -5.44 -24.21
CA GLU A 723 -29.55 -4.05 -24.67
C GLU A 723 -28.07 -3.70 -24.81
N LEU A 724 -27.23 -4.02 -23.82
CA LEU A 724 -25.77 -3.77 -23.89
C LEU A 724 -25.14 -4.44 -25.11
N LEU A 725 -25.42 -5.72 -25.33
CA LEU A 725 -24.87 -6.47 -26.48
C LEU A 725 -25.30 -5.87 -27.82
N ALA A 726 -26.55 -5.40 -27.92
CA ALA A 726 -27.07 -4.73 -29.13
C ALA A 726 -26.40 -3.35 -29.35
N ASP A 727 -26.25 -2.56 -28.28
CA ASP A 727 -25.62 -1.24 -28.35
C ASP A 727 -24.15 -1.31 -28.73
N VAL A 728 -23.39 -2.25 -28.12
CA VAL A 728 -22.00 -2.51 -28.48
C VAL A 728 -21.86 -2.99 -29.90
N GLN A 729 -22.73 -3.91 -30.36
CA GLN A 729 -22.74 -4.34 -31.78
C GLN A 729 -22.98 -3.15 -32.72
N ASN A 730 -23.97 -2.33 -32.44
CA ASN A 730 -24.26 -1.15 -33.23
C ASN A 730 -23.04 -0.21 -33.28
N ALA A 731 -22.42 0.08 -32.18
CA ALA A 731 -21.24 0.95 -32.06
C ALA A 731 -20.06 0.44 -32.89
N VAL A 732 -19.79 -0.86 -32.88
CA VAL A 732 -18.65 -1.49 -33.57
C VAL A 732 -18.88 -1.65 -35.06
N TRP A 733 -20.15 -1.89 -35.52
CA TRP A 733 -20.46 -2.29 -36.89
C TRP A 733 -21.06 -1.19 -37.76
N SER A 734 -21.50 -0.06 -37.16
CA SER A 734 -22.05 1.08 -37.90
C SER A 734 -21.00 2.05 -38.43
N VAL A 735 -19.72 1.86 -38.14
CA VAL A 735 -18.65 2.75 -38.58
C VAL A 735 -18.08 2.38 -39.94
N PRO A 736 -17.57 3.35 -40.74
CA PRO A 736 -16.93 3.06 -42.01
C PRO A 736 -15.77 2.07 -41.90
N SER A 737 -15.64 1.15 -42.87
CA SER A 737 -14.61 0.15 -42.87
C SER A 737 -13.23 0.75 -43.13
N THR A 738 -12.39 0.72 -42.13
CA THR A 738 -10.96 1.09 -42.11
C THR A 738 -10.13 -0.05 -41.51
N PRO A 739 -8.81 -0.05 -41.65
CA PRO A 739 -7.97 -1.02 -40.91
C PRO A 739 -8.23 -1.02 -39.41
N TYR A 740 -8.56 0.14 -38.81
CA TYR A 740 -8.88 0.31 -37.39
C TYR A 740 -10.21 -0.38 -37.05
N SER A 741 -11.30 -0.03 -37.73
CA SER A 741 -12.62 -0.60 -37.46
C SER A 741 -12.66 -2.11 -37.70
N ARG A 742 -12.02 -2.63 -38.77
CA ARG A 742 -11.89 -4.08 -38.98
C ARG A 742 -11.11 -4.77 -37.84
N GLY A 743 -10.09 -4.12 -37.28
CA GLY A 743 -9.39 -4.60 -36.09
C GLY A 743 -10.30 -4.74 -34.88
N LEU A 744 -11.14 -3.73 -34.62
CA LEU A 744 -12.12 -3.74 -33.54
C LEU A 744 -13.23 -4.77 -33.75
N GLN A 745 -13.73 -4.92 -35.01
CA GLN A 745 -14.71 -5.95 -35.37
C GLN A 745 -14.20 -7.36 -35.07
N ARG A 746 -12.92 -7.66 -35.38
CA ARG A 746 -12.30 -8.93 -35.01
C ARG A 746 -12.25 -9.10 -33.51
N ALA A 747 -11.82 -8.09 -32.76
CA ALA A 747 -11.76 -8.14 -31.31
C ALA A 747 -13.14 -8.35 -30.66
N HIS A 748 -14.20 -7.78 -31.25
CA HIS A 748 -15.58 -7.99 -30.81
C HIS A 748 -16.03 -9.44 -31.00
N VAL A 749 -15.81 -10.00 -32.18
CA VAL A 749 -16.11 -11.43 -32.44
C VAL A 749 -15.30 -12.33 -31.51
N GLU A 750 -14.00 -12.10 -31.39
CA GLU A 750 -13.13 -12.87 -30.47
C GLU A 750 -13.60 -12.81 -29.03
N ARG A 751 -14.08 -11.65 -28.57
CA ARG A 751 -14.63 -11.51 -27.22
C ARG A 751 -15.93 -12.26 -27.01
N LEU A 752 -16.84 -12.24 -28.00
CA LEU A 752 -18.07 -13.02 -27.97
C LEU A 752 -17.80 -14.52 -28.06
N VAL A 753 -16.86 -14.93 -28.91
CA VAL A 753 -16.39 -16.33 -29.01
C VAL A 753 -15.87 -16.78 -27.64
N TRP A 754 -15.02 -15.98 -27.01
CA TRP A 754 -14.48 -16.27 -25.69
C TRP A 754 -15.59 -16.42 -24.62
N LEU A 755 -16.59 -15.53 -24.59
CA LEU A 755 -17.75 -15.63 -23.70
C LEU A 755 -18.61 -16.88 -23.98
N ALA A 756 -18.63 -17.33 -25.25
CA ALA A 756 -19.41 -18.49 -25.70
C ALA A 756 -18.73 -19.84 -25.41
N THR A 757 -17.42 -19.88 -25.22
CA THR A 757 -16.62 -21.11 -25.15
C THR A 757 -15.97 -21.35 -23.76
N GLU A 758 -15.65 -20.28 -23.01
CA GLU A 758 -15.02 -20.44 -21.69
C GLU A 758 -15.99 -20.98 -20.63
N GLU A 759 -15.55 -21.87 -19.77
CA GLU A 759 -16.37 -22.43 -18.69
C GLU A 759 -16.62 -21.45 -17.55
N SER A 760 -15.59 -20.70 -17.14
CA SER A 760 -15.69 -19.73 -16.06
C SER A 760 -14.67 -18.60 -16.19
N ALA A 761 -15.02 -17.40 -15.72
CA ALA A 761 -14.11 -16.25 -15.68
C ALA A 761 -14.55 -15.22 -14.64
N GLY A 762 -13.59 -14.61 -13.95
CA GLY A 762 -13.87 -13.55 -12.97
C GLY A 762 -14.80 -13.96 -11.84
N GLY A 763 -14.80 -15.24 -11.45
CA GLY A 763 -15.72 -15.79 -10.44
C GLY A 763 -17.15 -16.00 -10.94
N VAL A 764 -17.36 -15.98 -12.27
CA VAL A 764 -18.63 -16.26 -12.93
C VAL A 764 -18.56 -17.62 -13.63
N ASP A 765 -19.51 -18.51 -13.36
CA ASP A 765 -19.72 -19.72 -14.12
C ASP A 765 -20.46 -19.33 -15.40
N LEU A 766 -19.71 -19.29 -16.50
CA LEU A 766 -20.26 -18.93 -17.81
C LEU A 766 -21.09 -20.07 -18.42
N ASP A 767 -20.75 -21.33 -18.10
CA ASP A 767 -21.40 -22.50 -18.68
C ASP A 767 -22.90 -22.58 -18.37
N THR A 768 -23.28 -22.20 -17.18
CA THR A 768 -24.67 -22.24 -16.69
C THR A 768 -25.37 -20.86 -16.75
N SER A 769 -24.68 -19.81 -17.26
CA SER A 769 -25.22 -18.44 -17.29
C SER A 769 -25.87 -18.06 -18.61
N ASP A 770 -26.82 -17.11 -18.56
CA ASP A 770 -27.41 -16.49 -19.75
C ASP A 770 -26.39 -15.75 -20.62
N ILE A 771 -25.22 -15.40 -20.05
CA ILE A 771 -24.12 -14.72 -20.77
C ILE A 771 -23.65 -15.56 -21.95
N ARG A 772 -23.39 -16.86 -21.73
CA ARG A 772 -22.99 -17.78 -22.81
C ARG A 772 -24.09 -17.92 -23.88
N ALA A 773 -25.33 -18.11 -23.43
CA ALA A 773 -26.46 -18.29 -24.35
C ALA A 773 -26.66 -17.06 -25.25
N LEU A 774 -26.61 -15.86 -24.69
CA LEU A 774 -26.75 -14.61 -25.43
C LEU A 774 -25.53 -14.32 -26.34
N ALA A 775 -24.31 -14.64 -25.87
CA ALA A 775 -23.12 -14.52 -26.72
C ALA A 775 -23.19 -15.43 -27.96
N ARG A 776 -23.61 -16.70 -27.81
CA ARG A 776 -23.83 -17.62 -28.92
C ARG A 776 -24.92 -17.14 -29.85
N TRP A 777 -26.07 -16.71 -29.30
CA TRP A 777 -27.17 -16.16 -30.11
C TRP A 777 -26.73 -14.93 -30.91
N GLN A 778 -25.92 -14.04 -30.31
CA GLN A 778 -25.41 -12.87 -31.04
C GLN A 778 -24.42 -13.27 -32.16
N LEU A 779 -23.54 -14.25 -31.92
CA LEU A 779 -22.63 -14.77 -32.93
C LEU A 779 -23.36 -15.36 -34.12
N GLU A 780 -24.44 -16.11 -33.89
CA GLU A 780 -25.29 -16.66 -34.97
C GLU A 780 -25.89 -15.53 -35.84
N ARG A 781 -26.47 -14.51 -35.22
CA ARG A 781 -27.01 -13.35 -35.94
C ARG A 781 -25.94 -12.55 -36.72
N MET A 782 -24.75 -12.41 -36.12
CA MET A 782 -23.61 -11.78 -36.79
C MET A 782 -23.14 -12.58 -37.98
N LYS A 783 -23.12 -13.89 -37.92
CA LYS A 783 -22.82 -14.77 -39.06
C LYS A 783 -23.80 -14.54 -40.20
N GLU A 784 -25.12 -14.61 -39.93
CA GLU A 784 -26.17 -14.35 -40.93
C GLU A 784 -25.99 -12.99 -41.63
N LEU A 785 -25.65 -11.94 -40.83
CA LEU A 785 -25.40 -10.58 -41.33
C LEU A 785 -24.17 -10.54 -42.27
N LEU A 786 -23.09 -11.22 -41.91
CA LEU A 786 -21.85 -11.28 -42.68
C LEU A 786 -22.03 -12.08 -44.00
N GLU A 787 -22.79 -13.17 -43.99
CA GLU A 787 -23.12 -13.98 -45.14
C GLU A 787 -24.08 -13.29 -46.12
N SER A 788 -24.93 -12.41 -45.62
CA SER A 788 -25.90 -11.65 -46.41
C SER A 788 -25.32 -10.41 -47.14
N GLN A 789 -24.03 -10.17 -47.05
CA GLN A 789 -23.40 -9.04 -47.72
C GLN A 789 -23.47 -9.13 -49.24
N PRO A 790 -23.61 -8.00 -49.94
CA PRO A 790 -23.73 -8.02 -51.40
C PRO A 790 -22.43 -8.51 -52.08
N ASP A 791 -22.58 -9.19 -53.21
CA ASP A 791 -21.46 -9.59 -54.09
C ASP A 791 -20.69 -8.38 -54.64
N GLY A 792 -19.37 -8.53 -54.81
CA GLY A 792 -18.52 -7.53 -55.43
C GLY A 792 -17.97 -6.46 -54.52
N LEU A 793 -17.86 -6.77 -53.26
CA LEU A 793 -17.13 -5.95 -52.27
C LEU A 793 -15.64 -5.88 -52.62
N ALA A 794 -14.93 -4.88 -52.11
CA ALA A 794 -13.47 -4.84 -52.22
C ALA A 794 -12.85 -6.12 -51.61
N PRO A 795 -11.80 -6.71 -52.22
CA PRO A 795 -11.22 -8.00 -51.78
C PRO A 795 -10.87 -8.04 -50.27
N VAL A 796 -10.46 -6.92 -49.70
CA VAL A 796 -10.15 -6.84 -48.30
C VAL A 796 -11.39 -6.96 -47.40
N LEU A 797 -12.57 -6.56 -47.86
CA LEU A 797 -13.83 -6.68 -47.13
C LEU A 797 -14.40 -8.10 -47.25
N GLU A 798 -14.32 -8.71 -48.44
CA GLU A 798 -14.68 -10.11 -48.65
C GLU A 798 -13.82 -11.04 -47.75
N ALA A 799 -12.50 -10.82 -47.76
CA ALA A 799 -11.58 -11.58 -46.92
C ALA A 799 -11.84 -11.39 -45.43
N HIS A 800 -12.18 -10.16 -45.01
CA HIS A 800 -12.52 -9.85 -43.64
C HIS A 800 -13.81 -10.54 -43.18
N ALA A 801 -14.86 -10.50 -43.99
CA ALA A 801 -16.13 -11.18 -43.73
C ALA A 801 -15.94 -12.70 -43.63
N ALA A 802 -15.22 -13.29 -44.59
CA ALA A 802 -14.92 -14.72 -44.61
C ALA A 802 -14.10 -15.19 -43.39
N ASP A 803 -13.10 -14.41 -42.95
CA ASP A 803 -12.32 -14.69 -41.74
C ASP A 803 -13.21 -14.71 -40.51
N LEU A 804 -14.12 -13.73 -40.39
CA LEU A 804 -15.03 -13.64 -39.25
C LEU A 804 -16.06 -14.77 -39.21
N VAL A 805 -16.66 -15.09 -40.37
CA VAL A 805 -17.59 -16.23 -40.48
C VAL A 805 -16.92 -17.52 -40.07
N ALA A 806 -15.69 -17.79 -40.55
CA ALA A 806 -14.95 -18.99 -40.18
C ALA A 806 -14.66 -19.08 -38.64
N ARG A 807 -14.33 -17.97 -38.01
CA ARG A 807 -14.13 -17.91 -36.54
C ARG A 807 -15.41 -18.22 -35.78
N ILE A 808 -16.53 -17.64 -36.24
CA ILE A 808 -17.84 -17.84 -35.61
C ILE A 808 -18.29 -19.30 -35.77
N GLU A 809 -18.18 -19.88 -37.00
CA GLU A 809 -18.52 -21.28 -37.25
C GLU A 809 -17.75 -22.23 -36.33
N HIS A 810 -16.43 -22.05 -36.27
CA HIS A 810 -15.59 -22.87 -35.40
C HIS A 810 -16.04 -22.82 -33.92
N ALA A 811 -16.34 -21.63 -33.40
CA ALA A 811 -16.81 -21.46 -32.03
C ALA A 811 -18.22 -22.05 -31.77
N LEU A 812 -19.12 -22.02 -32.78
CA LEU A 812 -20.45 -22.57 -32.67
C LEU A 812 -20.48 -24.10 -32.81
N GLU A 813 -19.50 -24.70 -33.51
CA GLU A 813 -19.34 -26.16 -33.67
C GLU A 813 -18.78 -26.82 -32.41
N GLU A 814 -17.99 -26.10 -31.63
CA GLU A 814 -17.57 -26.59 -30.30
C GLU A 814 -18.80 -26.69 -29.38
N ARG A 815 -19.37 -27.91 -29.29
CA ARG A 815 -20.45 -28.18 -28.34
C ARG A 815 -19.88 -28.18 -26.91
N PRO A 816 -20.56 -27.55 -25.94
CA PRO A 816 -20.26 -27.83 -24.55
C PRO A 816 -20.53 -29.32 -24.33
N ASP A 817 -19.53 -30.05 -23.81
CA ASP A 817 -19.63 -31.45 -23.41
C ASP A 817 -20.66 -31.69 -22.29
#